data_c6b6ee953ce1005b666345cca7d1b838
#
_entry.id   c6b6ee953ce1005b666345cca7d1b838
#
_cell.length_a   1.000
_cell.length_b   1.000
_cell.length_c   1.000
_cell.angle_alpha   90.00
_cell.angle_beta   90.00
_cell.angle_gamma   90.00
#
_symmetry.space_group_name_H-M   'P 1'
#
loop_
_entity.id
_entity.type
_entity.pdbx_description
1 polymer ?
#
loop_
_entity_poly.entity_id
_entity_poly.type
_entity_poly.pdbx_seq_one_letter_code
_entity_poly.pdbx_strand_id
1 'polypeptide(L)'
;MSGSKFQRHYPIGAELIGNGRTHFRVWAPKAQRLAVVLEGQWEKSRGNRSAGSGQASATPIFEELQREPSGYFSGAVTAEAGTLYRFRVNGAKNFHPDPASRFQPEGPHGSSCVVDPTQFTWTDNAWKGIKMPGQIIYEMHVGTFTPEGTWRAAAKEMAELTRIGITVIEMMPIADFPGEFGWGYDGVDLFAPTRLYGTPDDLRAFVNEAHSLGLGVILDVVYNHFGPDGNYLGVYSDDYLHRERSNEWGDSINFDGENSEPVREFFITNGRYWIEEFHFDGFRFDATQSIHDQSDEYIVGAIGRAARLAAGNRSIILVAENEPQDTKLIRPRQEGGDDLDGLWNDDFHHSAYVAMTGRHEAYYSDYRGRPQEFISAAKYGYLFQGQPYWWQEAERGMPTFGAHPAVFVCFIENHDQISNSAQGSRIRFETSPGRYRAMTALLLLGPWTPLLFQGQEFAATTPFVFFADVGDEKLRKAIGKGRFEFLSQFPSLAKPEVQRTLPVPTDRKNFERCKLNFAERAKYSQFYQLHQDLIRLRREDSRFQKQIPGGVDGAVLGEKSFLLRYFGEPNDERLLIVNLGPAQRLVPSPEPLLAPPYGFEWDVIWSSDDQRYGGPGVAKPFSDEEWSLPAEVSIALRAIPQTRPRRKPKVKRDPTEQQ
;
A
#
# COMPACT_ATOMS: atom_id res chain seq x y z
N MET A 1 -0.88 28.27 -45.53
CA MET A 1 -0.39 27.11 -44.76
C MET A 1 -1.25 27.00 -43.53
N SER A 2 -2.19 26.07 -43.48
CA SER A 2 -3.00 25.83 -42.27
C SER A 2 -2.09 25.19 -41.21
N GLY A 3 -1.64 25.99 -40.24
CA GLY A 3 -0.92 25.44 -39.11
C GLY A 3 -1.79 24.38 -38.44
N SER A 4 -1.28 23.15 -38.34
CA SER A 4 -1.94 22.13 -37.53
C SER A 4 -2.12 22.74 -36.13
N LYS A 5 -3.36 22.84 -35.67
CA LYS A 5 -3.64 23.26 -34.29
C LYS A 5 -2.92 22.26 -33.39
N PHE A 6 -2.04 22.73 -32.52
CA PHE A 6 -1.43 21.91 -31.48
C PHE A 6 -2.56 21.24 -30.68
N GLN A 7 -2.50 19.93 -30.56
CA GLN A 7 -3.41 19.15 -29.73
C GLN A 7 -2.66 18.79 -28.44
N ARG A 8 -3.19 19.19 -27.30
CA ARG A 8 -2.65 18.82 -25.99
C ARG A 8 -2.76 17.31 -25.74
N HIS A 9 -1.77 16.78 -25.07
CA HIS A 9 -1.81 15.41 -24.57
C HIS A 9 -2.62 15.31 -23.26
N TYR A 10 -2.36 16.24 -22.33
CA TYR A 10 -3.14 16.38 -21.10
C TYR A 10 -4.00 17.64 -21.11
N PRO A 11 -5.20 17.62 -20.52
CA PRO A 11 -6.10 18.78 -20.53
C PRO A 11 -5.61 19.96 -19.68
N ILE A 12 -4.63 19.75 -18.78
CA ILE A 12 -4.14 20.75 -17.82
C ILE A 12 -2.63 20.71 -17.66
N GLY A 13 -2.05 21.81 -17.10
CA GLY A 13 -0.64 21.96 -16.80
C GLY A 13 0.20 22.50 -17.95
N ALA A 14 1.52 22.52 -17.76
CA ALA A 14 2.51 22.95 -18.73
C ALA A 14 2.92 21.80 -19.64
N GLU A 15 2.95 22.03 -20.97
CA GLU A 15 3.26 20.99 -21.95
C GLU A 15 4.13 21.59 -23.08
N LEU A 16 5.33 20.99 -23.26
CA LEU A 16 6.25 21.43 -24.31
C LEU A 16 5.69 21.14 -25.71
N ILE A 17 5.76 22.12 -26.59
CA ILE A 17 5.22 22.04 -27.96
C ILE A 17 6.32 22.19 -29.04
N GLY A 18 7.58 22.08 -28.61
CA GLY A 18 8.76 22.24 -29.46
C GLY A 18 9.18 23.71 -29.67
N ASN A 19 10.34 23.89 -30.34
CA ASN A 19 10.91 25.22 -30.64
C ASN A 19 11.05 26.15 -29.41
N GLY A 20 11.40 25.62 -28.23
CA GLY A 20 11.56 26.40 -27.01
C GLY A 20 10.26 27.00 -26.49
N ARG A 21 9.10 26.40 -26.82
CA ARG A 21 7.78 26.88 -26.37
C ARG A 21 7.05 25.84 -25.55
N THR A 22 6.30 26.35 -24.57
CA THR A 22 5.41 25.56 -23.71
C THR A 22 3.97 26.09 -23.83
N HIS A 23 3.01 25.19 -23.90
CA HIS A 23 1.59 25.52 -23.82
C HIS A 23 1.11 25.29 -22.38
N PHE A 24 0.66 26.34 -21.74
CA PHE A 24 0.10 26.34 -20.40
C PHE A 24 -1.42 26.26 -20.48
N ARG A 25 -2.06 25.51 -19.60
CA ARG A 25 -3.52 25.48 -19.43
C ARG A 25 -3.86 25.19 -17.97
N VAL A 26 -4.69 26.06 -17.38
CA VAL A 26 -5.11 25.97 -15.97
C VAL A 26 -6.57 26.35 -15.83
N TRP A 27 -7.32 25.65 -14.97
CA TRP A 27 -8.70 25.95 -14.65
C TRP A 27 -8.75 27.00 -13.55
N ALA A 28 -9.33 28.17 -13.85
CA ALA A 28 -9.38 29.30 -12.95
C ALA A 28 -10.66 30.13 -13.20
N PRO A 29 -11.86 29.56 -12.99
CA PRO A 29 -13.14 30.24 -13.34
C PRO A 29 -13.37 31.56 -12.62
N LYS A 30 -12.78 31.73 -11.41
CA LYS A 30 -12.80 32.97 -10.63
C LYS A 30 -11.99 34.13 -11.27
N ALA A 31 -11.03 33.79 -12.13
CA ALA A 31 -10.14 34.78 -12.71
C ALA A 31 -10.82 35.54 -13.86
N GLN A 32 -10.59 36.85 -13.93
CA GLN A 32 -10.92 37.67 -15.09
C GLN A 32 -9.75 37.72 -16.08
N ARG A 33 -8.51 37.67 -15.57
CA ARG A 33 -7.29 37.59 -16.34
C ARG A 33 -6.25 36.74 -15.60
N LEU A 34 -5.41 36.07 -16.34
CA LEU A 34 -4.36 35.20 -15.79
C LEU A 34 -3.11 35.30 -16.67
N ALA A 35 -1.96 35.51 -16.05
CA ALA A 35 -0.67 35.52 -16.73
C ALA A 35 0.26 34.46 -16.18
N VAL A 36 1.04 33.85 -17.06
CA VAL A 36 2.26 33.09 -16.69
C VAL A 36 3.35 34.06 -16.34
N VAL A 37 4.02 33.84 -15.25
CA VAL A 37 5.16 34.60 -14.77
C VAL A 37 6.40 33.71 -14.89
N LEU A 38 7.30 34.02 -15.81
CA LEU A 38 8.56 33.29 -15.99
C LEU A 38 9.62 33.86 -15.07
N GLU A 39 10.28 33.04 -14.27
CA GLU A 39 11.18 33.46 -13.18
C GLU A 39 12.62 32.96 -13.34
N GLY A 40 12.98 32.46 -14.53
CA GLY A 40 14.33 31.99 -14.87
C GLY A 40 14.41 30.50 -15.09
N GLN A 41 15.62 29.95 -15.00
CA GLN A 41 15.90 28.53 -15.23
C GLN A 41 16.30 27.81 -13.94
N TRP A 42 15.76 26.59 -13.77
CA TRP A 42 16.20 25.71 -12.71
C TRP A 42 17.53 25.02 -13.10
N GLU A 43 18.55 25.19 -12.25
CA GLU A 43 19.85 24.56 -12.47
C GLU A 43 19.98 23.31 -11.60
N LYS A 44 20.11 22.14 -12.22
CA LYS A 44 20.33 20.83 -11.53
C LYS A 44 21.47 20.85 -10.49
N SER A 45 22.47 21.73 -10.67
CA SER A 45 23.61 21.85 -9.74
C SER A 45 23.28 22.51 -8.39
N ARG A 46 22.09 23.11 -8.24
CA ARG A 46 21.64 23.76 -6.99
C ARG A 46 20.95 22.80 -6.01
N GLY A 47 20.62 21.57 -6.40
CA GLY A 47 19.91 20.58 -5.58
C GLY A 47 20.61 20.12 -4.29
N ASN A 48 21.81 20.66 -3.96
CA ASN A 48 22.55 20.34 -2.73
C ASN A 48 22.76 21.56 -1.80
N ARG A 49 21.98 22.62 -1.95
CA ARG A 49 22.07 23.77 -1.04
C ARG A 49 20.82 23.90 -0.19
N SER A 50 21.04 23.88 1.13
CA SER A 50 20.06 24.22 2.15
C SER A 50 19.26 25.47 1.80
N ALA A 51 17.96 25.47 2.07
CA ALA A 51 17.06 26.60 1.92
C ALA A 51 17.65 27.88 2.55
N GLY A 52 18.11 28.79 1.73
CA GLY A 52 18.69 30.05 2.16
C GLY A 52 19.42 30.77 1.02
N SER A 53 18.76 31.75 0.43
CA SER A 53 19.34 32.78 -0.45
C SER A 53 19.95 32.31 -1.78
N GLY A 54 19.13 32.17 -2.79
CA GLY A 54 19.53 32.13 -4.20
C GLY A 54 18.75 33.19 -4.96
N GLN A 55 19.28 34.42 -5.08
CA GLN A 55 18.77 35.44 -5.98
C GLN A 55 18.94 34.97 -7.43
N ALA A 56 17.85 34.53 -8.06
CA ALA A 56 17.72 34.64 -9.51
C ALA A 56 17.22 36.06 -9.82
N SER A 57 18.11 36.95 -10.12
CA SER A 57 17.78 38.31 -10.51
C SER A 57 17.53 38.41 -12.02
N ALA A 58 16.57 37.64 -12.52
CA ALA A 58 15.95 37.96 -13.81
C ALA A 58 14.64 38.69 -13.51
N THR A 59 14.41 39.85 -14.17
CA THR A 59 13.11 40.53 -14.07
C THR A 59 12.03 39.56 -14.56
N PRO A 60 10.98 39.28 -13.76
CA PRO A 60 9.93 38.36 -14.18
C PRO A 60 9.30 38.80 -15.51
N ILE A 61 9.11 37.84 -16.41
CA ILE A 61 8.42 38.06 -17.69
C ILE A 61 6.98 37.63 -17.52
N PHE A 62 6.04 38.49 -17.91
CA PHE A 62 4.61 38.25 -17.80
C PHE A 62 4.01 37.98 -19.18
N GLU A 63 3.32 36.83 -19.34
CA GLU A 63 2.65 36.46 -20.58
C GLU A 63 1.18 36.16 -20.28
N GLU A 64 0.27 36.95 -20.84
CA GLU A 64 -1.17 36.80 -20.61
C GLU A 64 -1.73 35.56 -21.31
N LEU A 65 -2.49 34.75 -20.62
CA LEU A 65 -3.22 33.58 -21.16
C LEU A 65 -4.62 34.01 -21.64
N GLN A 66 -5.10 33.32 -22.67
CA GLN A 66 -6.46 33.51 -23.20
C GLN A 66 -7.47 32.72 -22.41
N ARG A 67 -8.60 33.34 -22.07
CA ARG A 67 -9.71 32.70 -21.38
C ARG A 67 -10.52 31.83 -22.35
N GLU A 68 -10.77 30.58 -21.95
CA GLU A 68 -11.69 29.66 -22.63
C GLU A 68 -13.11 29.74 -22.04
N PRO A 69 -14.17 29.34 -22.80
CA PRO A 69 -15.56 29.42 -22.30
C PRO A 69 -15.82 28.62 -21.01
N SER A 70 -15.09 27.51 -20.79
CA SER A 70 -15.23 26.61 -19.63
C SER A 70 -14.48 27.11 -18.36
N GLY A 71 -13.97 28.35 -18.37
CA GLY A 71 -13.24 28.91 -17.25
C GLY A 71 -11.78 28.50 -17.18
N TYR A 72 -11.25 27.84 -18.20
CA TYR A 72 -9.83 27.62 -18.34
C TYR A 72 -9.15 28.87 -18.93
N PHE A 73 -7.86 28.97 -18.67
CA PHE A 73 -6.96 29.92 -19.32
C PHE A 73 -5.84 29.13 -19.99
N SER A 74 -5.52 29.46 -21.25
CA SER A 74 -4.47 28.77 -21.98
C SER A 74 -3.69 29.69 -22.93
N GLY A 75 -2.48 29.26 -23.26
CA GLY A 75 -1.63 29.95 -24.23
C GLY A 75 -0.26 29.32 -24.39
N ALA A 76 0.35 29.54 -25.55
CA ALA A 76 1.70 29.12 -25.87
C ALA A 76 2.69 30.24 -25.63
N VAL A 77 3.65 30.01 -24.73
CA VAL A 77 4.64 30.97 -24.26
C VAL A 77 6.04 30.47 -24.62
N THR A 78 7.00 31.37 -24.85
CA THR A 78 8.42 31.01 -24.99
C THR A 78 8.97 30.60 -23.62
N ALA A 79 9.05 29.28 -23.40
CA ALA A 79 9.56 28.66 -22.18
C ALA A 79 10.02 27.24 -22.55
N GLU A 80 11.26 26.93 -22.25
CA GLU A 80 11.87 25.61 -22.50
C GLU A 80 11.89 24.76 -21.24
N ALA A 81 12.28 23.49 -21.35
CA ALA A 81 12.46 22.62 -20.18
C ALA A 81 13.39 23.28 -19.14
N GLY A 82 13.03 23.15 -17.87
CA GLY A 82 13.74 23.80 -16.75
C GLY A 82 13.28 25.24 -16.46
N THR A 83 12.42 25.84 -17.28
CA THR A 83 11.89 27.17 -16.98
C THR A 83 11.04 27.12 -15.70
N LEU A 84 11.39 28.00 -14.75
CA LEU A 84 10.62 28.23 -13.53
C LEU A 84 9.48 29.20 -13.81
N TYR A 85 8.27 28.84 -13.33
CA TYR A 85 7.09 29.67 -13.56
C TYR A 85 6.08 29.60 -12.43
N ARG A 86 5.26 30.64 -12.33
CA ARG A 86 4.04 30.69 -11.50
C ARG A 86 2.92 31.40 -12.27
N PHE A 87 1.72 31.38 -11.70
CA PHE A 87 0.57 32.11 -12.25
C PHE A 87 0.29 33.37 -11.44
N ARG A 88 -0.03 34.47 -12.14
CA ARG A 88 -0.54 35.72 -11.59
C ARG A 88 -2.02 35.87 -11.90
N VAL A 89 -2.87 35.73 -10.88
CA VAL A 89 -4.32 35.84 -11.00
C VAL A 89 -4.75 37.28 -10.79
N ASN A 90 -5.58 37.84 -11.70
CA ASN A 90 -6.20 39.18 -11.63
C ASN A 90 -5.21 40.31 -11.37
N GLY A 91 -3.94 40.17 -11.76
CA GLY A 91 -2.91 41.18 -11.54
C GLY A 91 -2.49 41.32 -10.07
N ALA A 92 -2.73 40.34 -9.23
CA ALA A 92 -2.32 40.33 -7.82
C ALA A 92 -0.79 40.54 -7.67
N LYS A 93 -0.37 40.93 -6.48
CA LYS A 93 1.08 41.06 -6.18
C LYS A 93 1.77 39.72 -6.01
N ASN A 94 1.03 38.73 -5.50
CA ASN A 94 1.51 37.37 -5.25
C ASN A 94 1.32 36.50 -6.49
N PHE A 95 2.26 35.57 -6.68
CA PHE A 95 2.21 34.54 -7.71
C PHE A 95 2.08 33.18 -7.04
N HIS A 96 1.38 32.27 -7.69
CA HIS A 96 1.06 30.96 -7.13
C HIS A 96 1.51 29.83 -8.07
N PRO A 97 1.91 28.67 -7.54
CA PRO A 97 2.30 27.52 -8.36
C PRO A 97 1.14 27.03 -9.23
N ASP A 98 1.46 26.29 -10.27
CA ASP A 98 0.48 25.62 -11.12
C ASP A 98 -0.16 24.47 -10.33
N PRO A 99 -1.50 24.38 -10.21
CA PRO A 99 -2.17 23.24 -9.59
C PRO A 99 -1.81 21.88 -10.21
N ALA A 100 -1.42 21.88 -11.48
CA ALA A 100 -0.97 20.70 -12.21
C ALA A 100 0.53 20.71 -12.51
N SER A 101 1.33 21.30 -11.62
CA SER A 101 2.79 21.35 -11.71
C SER A 101 3.38 19.96 -11.87
N ARG A 102 4.33 19.80 -12.78
CA ARG A 102 5.04 18.54 -13.03
C ARG A 102 6.29 18.36 -12.16
N PHE A 103 6.77 19.42 -11.56
CA PHE A 103 7.88 19.43 -10.60
C PHE A 103 7.91 20.74 -9.81
N GLN A 104 8.10 20.63 -8.51
CA GLN A 104 8.22 21.73 -7.55
C GLN A 104 9.60 21.73 -6.90
N PRO A 105 10.65 22.25 -7.59
CA PRO A 105 12.04 22.10 -7.11
C PRO A 105 12.33 22.82 -5.79
N GLU A 106 11.49 23.81 -5.43
CA GLU A 106 11.60 24.58 -4.19
C GLU A 106 10.44 24.30 -3.20
N GLY A 107 9.64 23.27 -3.49
CA GLY A 107 8.46 22.87 -2.71
C GLY A 107 7.20 23.64 -3.07
N PRO A 108 6.08 23.31 -2.41
CA PRO A 108 4.76 23.76 -2.82
C PRO A 108 4.53 25.29 -2.74
N HIS A 109 5.37 26.01 -2.03
CA HIS A 109 5.34 27.48 -1.99
C HIS A 109 6.21 28.14 -3.07
N GLY A 110 7.01 27.35 -3.76
CA GLY A 110 7.96 27.81 -4.78
C GLY A 110 7.38 27.87 -6.18
N SER A 111 8.29 28.01 -7.14
CA SER A 111 7.95 28.02 -8.56
C SER A 111 7.77 26.61 -9.09
N SER A 112 6.78 26.41 -9.95
CA SER A 112 6.65 25.23 -10.79
C SER A 112 7.75 25.19 -11.85
N CYS A 113 8.15 24.00 -12.29
CA CYS A 113 9.17 23.83 -13.31
C CYS A 113 8.60 23.11 -14.53
N VAL A 114 8.92 23.63 -15.74
CA VAL A 114 8.59 22.97 -17.00
C VAL A 114 9.45 21.71 -17.14
N VAL A 115 8.81 20.56 -17.30
CA VAL A 115 9.46 19.25 -17.44
C VAL A 115 9.34 18.75 -18.88
N ASP A 116 10.44 18.21 -19.42
CA ASP A 116 10.45 17.50 -20.69
C ASP A 116 10.57 15.99 -20.45
N PRO A 117 9.48 15.23 -20.53
CA PRO A 117 9.50 13.80 -20.31
C PRO A 117 10.24 13.04 -21.39
N THR A 118 10.39 13.61 -22.60
CA THR A 118 11.02 12.96 -23.75
C THR A 118 12.53 12.83 -23.62
N GLN A 119 13.15 13.51 -22.66
CA GLN A 119 14.58 13.39 -22.37
C GLN A 119 14.94 12.08 -21.67
N PHE A 120 13.99 11.43 -21.02
CA PHE A 120 14.20 10.12 -20.43
C PHE A 120 13.97 9.01 -21.45
N THR A 121 14.90 8.07 -21.51
CA THR A 121 14.80 6.92 -22.41
C THR A 121 14.38 5.68 -21.64
N TRP A 122 13.15 5.25 -21.81
CA TRP A 122 12.62 4.01 -21.26
C TRP A 122 13.24 2.79 -21.94
N THR A 123 13.55 1.74 -21.16
CA THR A 123 14.06 0.46 -21.66
C THR A 123 13.10 -0.70 -21.38
N ASP A 124 11.95 -0.43 -20.80
CA ASP A 124 10.95 -1.39 -20.32
C ASP A 124 9.90 -1.80 -21.35
N ASN A 125 10.14 -1.61 -22.65
CA ASN A 125 9.19 -1.94 -23.73
C ASN A 125 8.69 -3.40 -23.73
N ALA A 126 9.46 -4.32 -23.15
CA ALA A 126 9.09 -5.73 -23.01
C ALA A 126 8.19 -6.00 -21.79
N TRP A 127 8.10 -5.05 -20.86
CA TRP A 127 7.31 -5.17 -19.65
C TRP A 127 5.82 -5.28 -19.96
N LYS A 128 5.14 -6.27 -19.38
CA LYS A 128 3.71 -6.54 -19.62
C LYS A 128 2.82 -6.11 -18.46
N GLY A 129 3.42 -5.48 -17.45
CA GLY A 129 2.71 -5.15 -16.22
C GLY A 129 2.46 -6.36 -15.33
N ILE A 130 1.57 -6.20 -14.38
CA ILE A 130 1.28 -7.19 -13.33
C ILE A 130 -0.22 -7.47 -13.24
N LYS A 131 -0.54 -8.68 -12.72
CA LYS A 131 -1.92 -9.09 -12.39
C LYS A 131 -1.95 -9.51 -10.92
N MET A 132 -3.05 -9.29 -10.23
CA MET A 132 -3.16 -9.53 -8.79
C MET A 132 -2.78 -10.97 -8.33
N PRO A 133 -3.22 -12.06 -8.98
CA PRO A 133 -2.85 -13.40 -8.53
C PRO A 133 -1.33 -13.65 -8.58
N GLY A 134 -0.79 -14.23 -7.51
CA GLY A 134 0.63 -14.58 -7.39
C GLY A 134 1.53 -13.47 -6.89
N GLN A 135 1.01 -12.25 -6.67
CA GLN A 135 1.83 -11.14 -6.20
C GLN A 135 2.18 -11.26 -4.71
N ILE A 136 3.31 -10.65 -4.36
CA ILE A 136 3.81 -10.43 -3.01
C ILE A 136 4.22 -8.96 -2.96
N ILE A 137 3.45 -8.17 -2.21
CA ILE A 137 3.59 -6.72 -2.16
C ILE A 137 4.59 -6.33 -1.07
N TYR A 138 5.38 -5.30 -1.33
CA TYR A 138 6.31 -4.70 -0.38
C TYR A 138 6.04 -3.21 -0.29
N GLU A 139 5.46 -2.78 0.81
CA GLU A 139 5.15 -1.38 1.09
C GLU A 139 6.42 -0.63 1.50
N MET A 140 6.68 0.51 0.84
CA MET A 140 7.93 1.27 0.96
C MET A 140 7.67 2.76 1.14
N HIS A 141 8.25 3.35 2.18
CA HIS A 141 8.42 4.80 2.33
C HIS A 141 9.81 5.19 1.89
N VAL A 142 9.95 5.82 0.72
CA VAL A 142 11.25 6.12 0.10
C VAL A 142 12.18 6.91 1.03
N GLY A 143 11.64 7.92 1.75
CA GLY A 143 12.42 8.78 2.65
C GLY A 143 13.08 8.07 3.83
N THR A 144 12.56 6.88 4.23
CA THR A 144 13.11 6.09 5.34
C THR A 144 13.61 4.70 4.93
N PHE A 145 13.45 4.31 3.66
CA PHE A 145 13.90 3.01 3.19
C PHE A 145 15.42 2.88 3.22
N THR A 146 16.14 3.96 2.89
CA THR A 146 17.61 4.02 2.98
C THR A 146 18.05 5.21 3.84
N PRO A 147 19.30 5.24 4.32
CA PRO A 147 19.84 6.41 5.01
C PRO A 147 19.73 7.70 4.21
N GLU A 148 19.92 7.64 2.89
CA GLU A 148 19.85 8.79 1.98
C GLU A 148 18.40 9.24 1.74
N GLY A 149 17.43 8.30 1.75
CA GLY A 149 16.01 8.57 1.53
C GLY A 149 15.70 9.08 0.11
N THR A 150 16.32 8.49 -0.92
CA THR A 150 16.16 8.90 -2.32
C THR A 150 15.85 7.73 -3.24
N TRP A 151 15.20 7.98 -4.39
CA TRP A 151 14.94 6.93 -5.40
C TRP A 151 16.21 6.24 -5.86
N ARG A 152 17.31 6.99 -6.07
CA ARG A 152 18.60 6.41 -6.47
C ARG A 152 19.19 5.46 -5.43
N ALA A 153 19.02 5.77 -4.16
CA ALA A 153 19.49 4.90 -3.09
C ALA A 153 18.57 3.66 -2.94
N ALA A 154 17.25 3.87 -2.99
CA ALA A 154 16.27 2.79 -2.93
C ALA A 154 16.42 1.81 -4.10
N ALA A 155 16.70 2.28 -5.32
CA ALA A 155 16.93 1.43 -6.49
C ALA A 155 18.06 0.41 -6.30
N LYS A 156 19.10 0.75 -5.53
CA LYS A 156 20.23 -0.18 -5.26
C LYS A 156 19.81 -1.41 -4.45
N GLU A 157 18.71 -1.33 -3.69
CA GLU A 157 18.20 -2.40 -2.86
C GLU A 157 17.17 -3.31 -3.59
N MET A 158 16.73 -2.93 -4.80
CA MET A 158 15.70 -3.68 -5.54
C MET A 158 16.12 -5.10 -5.91
N ALA A 159 17.41 -5.29 -6.29
CA ALA A 159 17.94 -6.62 -6.58
C ALA A 159 17.82 -7.56 -5.38
N GLU A 160 17.95 -7.03 -4.16
CA GLU A 160 17.78 -7.77 -2.93
C GLU A 160 16.29 -8.12 -2.68
N LEU A 161 15.36 -7.20 -2.95
CA LEU A 161 13.92 -7.47 -2.89
C LEU A 161 13.51 -8.56 -3.89
N THR A 162 14.04 -8.50 -5.10
CA THR A 162 13.84 -9.56 -6.11
C THR A 162 14.40 -10.90 -5.64
N ARG A 163 15.59 -10.91 -5.03
CA ARG A 163 16.26 -12.11 -4.54
C ARG A 163 15.47 -12.81 -3.43
N ILE A 164 14.80 -12.05 -2.56
CA ILE A 164 13.92 -12.64 -1.53
C ILE A 164 12.58 -13.11 -2.14
N GLY A 165 12.20 -12.59 -3.30
CA GLY A 165 11.03 -13.01 -4.06
C GLY A 165 9.85 -12.05 -4.03
N ILE A 166 10.04 -10.80 -3.60
CA ILE A 166 9.06 -9.71 -3.78
C ILE A 166 8.77 -9.53 -5.26
N THR A 167 7.53 -9.19 -5.59
CA THR A 167 7.07 -9.03 -6.98
C THR A 167 6.51 -7.64 -7.26
N VAL A 168 6.06 -6.91 -6.25
CA VAL A 168 5.48 -5.57 -6.37
C VAL A 168 6.00 -4.69 -5.26
N ILE A 169 6.44 -3.48 -5.60
CA ILE A 169 6.69 -2.39 -4.65
C ILE A 169 5.43 -1.53 -4.60
N GLU A 170 4.84 -1.36 -3.43
CA GLU A 170 3.81 -0.37 -3.15
C GLU A 170 4.49 0.85 -2.52
N MET A 171 4.58 1.92 -3.30
CA MET A 171 5.25 3.15 -2.88
C MET A 171 4.25 4.04 -2.13
N MET A 172 4.55 4.37 -0.86
CA MET A 172 3.79 5.36 -0.10
C MET A 172 3.73 6.70 -0.87
N PRO A 173 2.76 7.61 -0.58
CA PRO A 173 2.49 8.76 -1.41
C PRO A 173 3.71 9.64 -1.70
N ILE A 174 3.83 10.09 -2.95
CA ILE A 174 4.98 10.88 -3.44
C ILE A 174 4.59 12.23 -4.05
N ALA A 175 3.32 12.62 -4.02
CA ALA A 175 2.93 13.97 -4.42
C ALA A 175 3.67 15.01 -3.58
N ASP A 176 4.11 16.15 -4.16
CA ASP A 176 4.91 17.11 -3.41
C ASP A 176 4.13 17.71 -2.24
N PHE A 177 4.80 17.81 -1.11
CA PHE A 177 4.27 18.27 0.17
C PHE A 177 5.23 19.25 0.84
N PRO A 178 4.77 20.05 1.83
CA PRO A 178 5.62 21.02 2.51
C PRO A 178 6.70 20.37 3.38
N GLY A 179 7.65 21.20 3.83
CA GLY A 179 8.70 20.79 4.75
C GLY A 179 9.81 19.94 4.11
N GLU A 180 10.56 19.23 4.96
CA GLU A 180 11.73 18.43 4.58
C GLU A 180 11.55 16.92 4.85
N PHE A 181 10.45 16.51 5.50
CA PHE A 181 10.12 15.13 5.74
C PHE A 181 8.61 14.98 5.98
N GLY A 182 8.05 13.85 5.63
CA GLY A 182 6.64 13.51 5.83
C GLY A 182 6.34 12.12 5.29
N TRP A 183 5.20 11.57 5.68
CA TRP A 183 4.71 10.31 5.13
C TRP A 183 4.27 10.44 3.66
N GLY A 184 3.92 11.65 3.22
CA GLY A 184 3.42 11.93 1.88
C GLY A 184 1.89 12.13 1.80
N TYR A 185 1.15 11.89 2.87
CA TYR A 185 -0.32 12.08 2.88
C TYR A 185 -0.75 13.55 2.96
N ASP A 186 0.17 14.48 3.15
CA ASP A 186 -0.06 15.92 3.09
C ASP A 186 0.22 16.52 1.70
N GLY A 187 0.12 15.73 0.62
CA GLY A 187 0.39 16.14 -0.75
C GLY A 187 -0.54 17.25 -1.23
N VAL A 188 0.00 18.26 -1.93
CA VAL A 188 -0.75 19.41 -2.47
C VAL A 188 -0.54 19.63 -3.95
N ASP A 189 0.57 19.16 -4.51
CA ASP A 189 0.88 19.22 -5.94
C ASP A 189 0.86 17.82 -6.54
N LEU A 190 -0.36 17.31 -6.81
CA LEU A 190 -0.60 15.90 -7.12
C LEU A 190 0.09 15.37 -8.38
N PHE A 191 0.54 16.26 -9.28
CA PHE A 191 1.24 15.88 -10.51
C PHE A 191 2.77 15.98 -10.36
N ALA A 192 3.28 16.53 -9.25
CA ALA A 192 4.70 16.70 -9.02
C ALA A 192 5.22 15.63 -8.06
N PRO A 193 6.12 14.74 -8.49
CA PRO A 193 6.80 13.86 -7.54
C PRO A 193 7.66 14.72 -6.60
N THR A 194 7.64 14.40 -5.31
CA THR A 194 8.32 15.22 -4.31
C THR A 194 9.80 15.36 -4.58
N ARG A 195 10.27 16.61 -4.52
CA ARG A 195 11.68 16.98 -4.65
C ARG A 195 12.60 16.31 -3.62
N LEU A 196 12.04 15.88 -2.49
CA LEU A 196 12.81 15.30 -1.38
C LEU A 196 13.48 13.98 -1.73
N TYR A 197 12.92 13.24 -2.68
CA TYR A 197 13.43 11.92 -3.09
C TYR A 197 14.26 11.99 -4.37
N GLY A 198 14.27 13.13 -5.08
CA GLY A 198 15.03 13.36 -6.31
C GLY A 198 14.25 14.14 -7.36
N THR A 199 14.66 14.02 -8.62
CA THR A 199 14.02 14.64 -9.78
C THR A 199 12.97 13.69 -10.39
N PRO A 200 12.06 14.20 -11.26
CA PRO A 200 11.16 13.32 -12.02
C PRO A 200 11.89 12.24 -12.82
N ASP A 201 13.08 12.53 -13.37
CA ASP A 201 13.88 11.52 -14.07
C ASP A 201 14.47 10.45 -13.14
N ASP A 202 14.75 10.79 -11.87
CA ASP A 202 15.18 9.80 -10.87
C ASP A 202 14.05 8.83 -10.54
N LEU A 203 12.79 9.29 -10.50
CA LEU A 203 11.63 8.43 -10.36
C LEU A 203 11.42 7.53 -11.59
N ARG A 204 11.53 8.09 -12.82
CA ARG A 204 11.48 7.28 -14.05
C ARG A 204 12.56 6.20 -14.05
N ALA A 205 13.79 6.55 -13.66
CA ALA A 205 14.89 5.61 -13.56
C ALA A 205 14.61 4.50 -12.52
N PHE A 206 14.00 4.85 -11.38
CA PHE A 206 13.58 3.89 -10.36
C PHE A 206 12.58 2.87 -10.92
N VAL A 207 11.51 3.33 -11.57
CA VAL A 207 10.50 2.42 -12.15
C VAL A 207 11.07 1.59 -13.28
N ASN A 208 11.88 2.20 -14.15
CA ASN A 208 12.55 1.48 -15.25
C ASN A 208 13.49 0.36 -14.74
N GLU A 209 14.23 0.61 -13.66
CA GLU A 209 15.08 -0.39 -12.99
C GLU A 209 14.23 -1.51 -12.38
N ALA A 210 13.12 -1.16 -11.69
CA ALA A 210 12.21 -2.16 -11.12
C ALA A 210 11.69 -3.11 -12.21
N HIS A 211 11.23 -2.59 -13.35
CA HIS A 211 10.77 -3.40 -14.48
C HIS A 211 11.88 -4.29 -15.04
N SER A 212 13.13 -3.80 -15.13
CA SER A 212 14.28 -4.60 -15.58
C SER A 212 14.55 -5.81 -14.70
N LEU A 213 14.21 -5.70 -13.40
CA LEU A 213 14.34 -6.75 -12.40
C LEU A 213 13.08 -7.63 -12.27
N GLY A 214 12.02 -7.33 -13.02
CA GLY A 214 10.75 -8.05 -12.97
C GLY A 214 9.87 -7.67 -11.78
N LEU A 215 10.07 -6.48 -11.19
CA LEU A 215 9.26 -5.90 -10.12
C LEU A 215 8.22 -4.95 -10.73
N GLY A 216 6.94 -5.11 -10.37
CA GLY A 216 5.93 -4.07 -10.57
C GLY A 216 6.07 -2.96 -9.53
N VAL A 217 5.60 -1.77 -9.87
CA VAL A 217 5.55 -0.63 -8.94
C VAL A 217 4.16 -0.02 -8.96
N ILE A 218 3.48 -0.01 -7.81
CA ILE A 218 2.20 0.71 -7.64
C ILE A 218 2.39 1.91 -6.73
N LEU A 219 1.56 2.91 -6.93
CA LEU A 219 1.63 4.17 -6.20
C LEU A 219 0.44 4.30 -5.26
N ASP A 220 0.70 4.63 -4.01
CA ASP A 220 -0.32 5.05 -3.08
C ASP A 220 -0.75 6.48 -3.40
N VAL A 221 -2.05 6.67 -3.70
CA VAL A 221 -2.62 7.95 -4.14
C VAL A 221 -3.67 8.44 -3.15
N VAL A 222 -3.52 9.70 -2.73
CA VAL A 222 -4.41 10.36 -1.77
C VAL A 222 -5.39 11.23 -2.55
N TYR A 223 -6.62 10.74 -2.72
CA TYR A 223 -7.67 11.43 -3.46
C TYR A 223 -8.91 11.74 -2.61
N ASN A 224 -8.79 11.62 -1.30
CA ASN A 224 -9.82 11.93 -0.32
C ASN A 224 -9.70 13.34 0.27
N HIS A 225 -8.49 13.94 0.24
CA HIS A 225 -8.20 15.28 0.76
C HIS A 225 -6.92 15.86 0.13
N PHE A 226 -6.63 17.11 0.45
CA PHE A 226 -5.35 17.78 0.19
C PHE A 226 -4.69 18.18 1.50
N GLY A 227 -3.37 18.22 1.50
CA GLY A 227 -2.62 18.79 2.63
C GLY A 227 -3.01 20.24 2.92
N PRO A 228 -2.90 20.67 4.18
CA PRO A 228 -3.34 22.01 4.61
C PRO A 228 -2.32 23.11 4.32
N ASP A 229 -1.05 22.78 4.09
CA ASP A 229 0.05 23.75 3.87
C ASP A 229 0.55 23.65 2.43
N GLY A 230 0.57 24.79 1.71
CA GLY A 230 0.95 24.82 0.29
C GLY A 230 -0.19 24.55 -0.69
N ASN A 231 -1.42 24.34 -0.23
CA ASN A 231 -2.59 24.19 -1.10
C ASN A 231 -3.09 25.56 -1.58
N TYR A 232 -2.87 25.83 -2.87
CA TYR A 232 -3.31 27.08 -3.52
C TYR A 232 -4.51 26.94 -4.44
N LEU A 233 -5.18 25.77 -4.45
CA LEU A 233 -6.35 25.52 -5.33
C LEU A 233 -7.44 26.57 -5.20
N GLY A 234 -7.72 27.03 -3.97
CA GLY A 234 -8.70 28.07 -3.69
C GLY A 234 -8.42 29.44 -4.33
N VAL A 235 -7.18 29.70 -4.77
CA VAL A 235 -6.83 30.90 -5.55
C VAL A 235 -7.44 30.84 -6.95
N TYR A 236 -7.56 29.66 -7.52
CA TYR A 236 -8.04 29.39 -8.87
C TYR A 236 -9.54 29.14 -8.91
N SER A 237 -10.03 28.27 -8.01
CA SER A 237 -11.46 27.94 -7.88
C SER A 237 -11.81 27.51 -6.46
N ASP A 238 -12.98 27.94 -5.96
CA ASP A 238 -13.55 27.39 -4.73
C ASP A 238 -14.16 26.01 -4.95
N ASP A 239 -14.41 25.62 -6.21
CA ASP A 239 -15.14 24.40 -6.55
C ASP A 239 -14.23 23.15 -6.57
N TYR A 240 -12.91 23.25 -6.28
CA TYR A 240 -12.07 22.08 -6.03
C TYR A 240 -12.49 21.32 -4.78
N LEU A 241 -13.01 22.04 -3.77
CA LEU A 241 -13.47 21.48 -2.51
C LEU A 241 -15.00 21.57 -2.40
N HIS A 242 -15.61 20.60 -1.76
CA HIS A 242 -17.05 20.58 -1.54
C HIS A 242 -17.43 21.56 -0.42
N ARG A 243 -18.38 22.46 -0.67
CA ARG A 243 -18.73 23.57 0.25
C ARG A 243 -19.38 23.12 1.56
N GLU A 244 -19.99 21.93 1.59
CA GLU A 244 -20.85 21.47 2.70
C GLU A 244 -20.40 20.13 3.29
N ARG A 245 -19.33 19.53 2.75
CA ARG A 245 -18.82 18.23 3.21
C ARG A 245 -17.37 18.35 3.62
N SER A 246 -17.07 17.72 4.76
CA SER A 246 -15.71 17.52 5.24
C SER A 246 -15.52 16.07 5.66
N ASN A 247 -14.29 15.62 5.75
CA ASN A 247 -13.89 14.35 6.32
C ASN A 247 -12.91 14.58 7.49
N GLU A 248 -12.30 13.52 8.01
CA GLU A 248 -11.40 13.59 9.17
C GLU A 248 -10.17 14.46 8.91
N TRP A 249 -9.77 14.65 7.64
CA TRP A 249 -8.55 15.37 7.24
C TRP A 249 -8.82 16.76 6.67
N GLY A 250 -10.06 17.18 6.52
CA GLY A 250 -10.41 18.53 6.05
C GLY A 250 -11.63 18.56 5.13
N ASP A 251 -11.69 19.58 4.27
CA ASP A 251 -12.78 19.70 3.30
C ASP A 251 -12.68 18.61 2.23
N SER A 252 -13.80 17.94 1.96
CA SER A 252 -13.88 16.89 0.95
C SER A 252 -13.67 17.46 -0.45
N ILE A 253 -13.11 16.67 -1.36
CA ILE A 253 -12.98 17.04 -2.76
C ILE A 253 -14.35 17.02 -3.43
N ASN A 254 -14.59 17.96 -4.34
CA ASN A 254 -15.87 18.12 -5.02
C ASN A 254 -15.97 17.21 -6.25
N PHE A 255 -16.41 15.97 -6.07
CA PHE A 255 -16.61 15.04 -7.19
C PHE A 255 -18.05 15.01 -7.74
N ASP A 256 -19.04 15.50 -7.00
CA ASP A 256 -20.47 15.35 -7.35
C ASP A 256 -21.31 16.63 -7.17
N GLY A 257 -20.70 17.72 -6.71
CA GLY A 257 -21.40 19.00 -6.54
C GLY A 257 -21.40 19.87 -7.80
N GLU A 258 -21.81 21.14 -7.62
CA GLU A 258 -21.78 22.12 -8.69
C GLU A 258 -20.35 22.31 -9.22
N ASN A 259 -20.20 22.42 -10.56
CA ASN A 259 -18.90 22.57 -11.24
C ASN A 259 -17.88 21.44 -10.94
N SER A 260 -18.33 20.23 -10.61
CA SER A 260 -17.45 19.09 -10.31
C SER A 260 -16.73 18.52 -11.54
N GLU A 261 -17.22 18.72 -12.77
CA GLU A 261 -16.62 18.15 -13.99
C GLU A 261 -15.12 18.48 -14.15
N PRO A 262 -14.64 19.74 -14.02
CA PRO A 262 -13.21 20.05 -14.10
C PRO A 262 -12.39 19.44 -12.95
N VAL A 263 -13.00 19.25 -11.78
CA VAL A 263 -12.35 18.57 -10.64
C VAL A 263 -12.20 17.09 -10.95
N ARG A 264 -13.23 16.42 -11.44
CA ARG A 264 -13.15 15.04 -11.91
C ARG A 264 -12.10 14.89 -13.02
N GLU A 265 -12.09 15.82 -14.02
CA GLU A 265 -11.05 15.83 -15.08
C GLU A 265 -9.64 15.93 -14.48
N PHE A 266 -9.44 16.74 -13.45
CA PHE A 266 -8.15 16.89 -12.76
C PHE A 266 -7.66 15.55 -12.19
N PHE A 267 -8.50 14.83 -11.42
CA PHE A 267 -8.12 13.58 -10.78
C PHE A 267 -8.01 12.41 -11.77
N ILE A 268 -8.92 12.33 -12.74
CA ILE A 268 -8.86 11.31 -13.81
C ILE A 268 -7.57 11.50 -14.64
N THR A 269 -7.22 12.76 -14.93
CA THR A 269 -5.96 13.09 -15.62
C THR A 269 -4.74 12.76 -14.76
N ASN A 270 -4.81 12.96 -13.46
CA ASN A 270 -3.72 12.61 -12.55
C ASN A 270 -3.46 11.10 -12.52
N GLY A 271 -4.51 10.29 -12.42
CA GLY A 271 -4.36 8.83 -12.51
C GLY A 271 -3.78 8.39 -13.86
N ARG A 272 -4.29 8.94 -14.97
CA ARG A 272 -3.73 8.70 -16.31
C ARG A 272 -2.25 9.09 -16.39
N TYR A 273 -1.88 10.26 -15.85
CA TYR A 273 -0.53 10.82 -15.88
C TYR A 273 0.50 9.91 -15.19
N TRP A 274 0.23 9.40 -14.00
CA TRP A 274 1.14 8.51 -13.30
C TRP A 274 1.43 7.22 -14.09
N ILE A 275 0.42 6.67 -14.76
CA ILE A 275 0.56 5.45 -15.56
C ILE A 275 1.30 5.70 -16.87
N GLU A 276 1.01 6.80 -17.59
CA GLU A 276 1.64 7.11 -18.87
C GLU A 276 3.04 7.67 -18.74
N GLU A 277 3.23 8.58 -17.76
CA GLU A 277 4.45 9.39 -17.65
C GLU A 277 5.54 8.68 -16.84
N PHE A 278 5.16 7.89 -15.84
CA PHE A 278 6.09 7.21 -14.95
C PHE A 278 6.00 5.69 -15.02
N HIS A 279 5.17 5.15 -15.89
CA HIS A 279 4.99 3.72 -16.10
C HIS A 279 4.60 2.92 -14.86
N PHE A 280 3.96 3.54 -13.85
CA PHE A 280 3.44 2.79 -12.72
C PHE A 280 2.52 1.64 -13.16
N ASP A 281 2.51 0.55 -12.42
CA ASP A 281 1.71 -0.65 -12.65
C ASP A 281 0.41 -0.65 -11.87
N GLY A 282 -0.04 0.51 -11.42
CA GLY A 282 -1.31 0.67 -10.73
C GLY A 282 -1.24 1.56 -9.50
N PHE A 283 -2.30 1.43 -8.68
CA PHE A 283 -2.50 2.30 -7.51
C PHE A 283 -2.96 1.51 -6.30
N ARG A 284 -2.62 2.04 -5.11
CA ARG A 284 -3.39 1.87 -3.89
C ARG A 284 -4.13 3.17 -3.63
N PHE A 285 -5.44 3.14 -3.54
CA PHE A 285 -6.28 4.30 -3.23
C PHE A 285 -6.46 4.41 -1.72
N ASP A 286 -5.99 5.53 -1.17
CA ASP A 286 -6.07 5.84 0.24
C ASP A 286 -7.50 6.13 0.69
N ALA A 287 -7.90 5.57 1.83
CA ALA A 287 -9.13 5.87 2.57
C ALA A 287 -10.36 6.11 1.67
N THR A 288 -10.67 5.17 0.79
CA THR A 288 -11.75 5.32 -0.20
C THR A 288 -13.13 5.56 0.42
N GLN A 289 -13.36 5.17 1.69
CA GLN A 289 -14.58 5.49 2.43
C GLN A 289 -14.77 7.00 2.65
N SER A 290 -13.71 7.78 2.57
CA SER A 290 -13.73 9.24 2.73
C SER A 290 -13.79 9.99 1.40
N ILE A 291 -13.84 9.27 0.28
CA ILE A 291 -14.09 9.81 -1.07
C ILE A 291 -15.60 9.85 -1.30
N HIS A 292 -16.18 11.02 -1.13
CA HIS A 292 -17.63 11.21 -1.31
C HIS A 292 -17.93 11.53 -2.76
N ASP A 293 -18.67 10.65 -3.44
CA ASP A 293 -19.12 10.83 -4.83
C ASP A 293 -20.43 10.07 -5.06
N GLN A 294 -21.50 10.80 -5.37
CA GLN A 294 -22.83 10.25 -5.67
C GLN A 294 -23.14 10.31 -7.18
N SER A 295 -22.13 10.55 -8.02
CA SER A 295 -22.29 10.53 -9.47
C SER A 295 -22.64 9.13 -9.98
N ASP A 296 -23.16 9.04 -11.21
CA ASP A 296 -23.47 7.77 -11.89
C ASP A 296 -22.27 6.82 -11.98
N GLU A 297 -21.07 7.37 -12.15
CA GLU A 297 -19.81 6.64 -12.12
C GLU A 297 -18.96 7.17 -10.96
N TYR A 298 -18.72 6.31 -9.97
CA TYR A 298 -17.85 6.64 -8.83
C TYR A 298 -16.42 7.00 -9.30
N ILE A 299 -15.87 8.09 -8.75
CA ILE A 299 -14.61 8.67 -9.23
C ILE A 299 -13.44 7.68 -9.22
N VAL A 300 -13.36 6.79 -8.23
CA VAL A 300 -12.29 5.78 -8.15
C VAL A 300 -12.39 4.81 -9.33
N GLY A 301 -13.60 4.37 -9.69
CA GLY A 301 -13.84 3.55 -10.89
C GLY A 301 -13.50 4.29 -12.19
N ALA A 302 -13.84 5.59 -12.28
CA ALA A 302 -13.51 6.42 -13.45
C ALA A 302 -11.99 6.60 -13.62
N ILE A 303 -11.27 6.85 -12.52
CA ILE A 303 -9.79 6.93 -12.50
C ILE A 303 -9.19 5.57 -12.90
N GLY A 304 -9.69 4.47 -12.31
CA GLY A 304 -9.23 3.12 -12.62
C GLY A 304 -9.38 2.77 -14.11
N ARG A 305 -10.51 3.11 -14.72
CA ARG A 305 -10.76 2.93 -16.15
C ARG A 305 -9.79 3.76 -17.01
N ALA A 306 -9.55 5.03 -16.64
CA ALA A 306 -8.60 5.89 -17.35
C ALA A 306 -7.16 5.37 -17.22
N ALA A 307 -6.77 4.90 -16.03
CA ALA A 307 -5.48 4.28 -15.77
C ALA A 307 -5.26 3.01 -16.63
N ARG A 308 -6.26 2.12 -16.74
CA ARG A 308 -6.20 0.93 -17.58
C ARG A 308 -6.06 1.26 -19.07
N LEU A 309 -6.77 2.29 -19.54
CA LEU A 309 -6.63 2.78 -20.93
C LEU A 309 -5.22 3.36 -21.17
N ALA A 310 -4.70 4.11 -20.21
CA ALA A 310 -3.36 4.68 -20.24
C ALA A 310 -2.25 3.63 -20.25
N ALA A 311 -2.44 2.52 -19.54
CA ALA A 311 -1.49 1.40 -19.52
C ALA A 311 -1.34 0.68 -20.86
N GLY A 312 -2.32 0.83 -21.78
CA GLY A 312 -2.29 0.22 -23.11
C GLY A 312 -2.23 -1.30 -23.06
N ASN A 313 -1.09 -1.87 -23.41
CA ASN A 313 -0.87 -3.33 -23.43
C ASN A 313 -0.32 -3.89 -22.11
N ARG A 314 -0.04 -3.05 -21.12
CA ARG A 314 0.40 -3.46 -19.79
C ARG A 314 -0.82 -3.78 -18.91
N SER A 315 -0.76 -4.87 -18.16
CA SER A 315 -1.72 -5.11 -17.10
C SER A 315 -1.34 -4.27 -15.88
N ILE A 316 -2.30 -3.67 -15.21
CA ILE A 316 -2.10 -2.91 -13.97
C ILE A 316 -3.03 -3.46 -12.88
N ILE A 317 -2.68 -3.23 -11.62
CA ILE A 317 -3.50 -3.58 -10.47
C ILE A 317 -3.96 -2.31 -9.74
N LEU A 318 -5.22 -2.33 -9.30
CA LEU A 318 -5.86 -1.25 -8.56
C LEU A 318 -6.35 -1.80 -7.23
N VAL A 319 -5.76 -1.32 -6.14
CA VAL A 319 -6.06 -1.77 -4.78
C VAL A 319 -6.71 -0.61 -4.02
N ALA A 320 -7.68 -0.86 -3.18
CA ALA A 320 -8.24 0.16 -2.30
C ALA A 320 -7.97 -0.18 -0.83
N GLU A 321 -7.70 0.85 -0.05
CA GLU A 321 -7.97 0.84 1.37
C GLU A 321 -9.42 1.26 1.56
N ASN A 322 -10.18 0.42 2.22
CA ASN A 322 -11.59 0.69 2.53
C ASN A 322 -11.94 0.08 3.89
N GLU A 323 -11.94 0.89 4.91
CA GLU A 323 -12.18 0.45 6.29
C GLU A 323 -13.54 -0.25 6.47
N PRO A 324 -14.66 0.19 5.86
CA PRO A 324 -15.93 -0.52 5.89
C PRO A 324 -15.95 -1.85 5.15
N GLN A 325 -14.93 -2.16 4.34
CA GLN A 325 -14.82 -3.40 3.55
C GLN A 325 -15.95 -3.57 2.52
N ASP A 326 -16.21 -2.50 1.77
CA ASP A 326 -17.22 -2.52 0.70
C ASP A 326 -16.71 -3.30 -0.51
N THR A 327 -17.27 -4.49 -0.72
CA THR A 327 -16.94 -5.35 -1.85
C THR A 327 -17.46 -4.86 -3.20
N LYS A 328 -18.27 -3.79 -3.24
CA LYS A 328 -18.67 -3.13 -4.48
C LYS A 328 -17.44 -2.66 -5.25
N LEU A 329 -16.39 -2.22 -4.55
CA LEU A 329 -15.15 -1.74 -5.16
C LEU A 329 -14.50 -2.78 -6.09
N ILE A 330 -14.54 -4.06 -5.73
CA ILE A 330 -13.91 -5.17 -6.52
C ILE A 330 -14.88 -5.89 -7.44
N ARG A 331 -16.18 -5.59 -7.40
CA ARG A 331 -17.13 -6.21 -8.33
C ARG A 331 -16.91 -5.69 -9.75
N PRO A 332 -17.14 -6.52 -10.76
CA PRO A 332 -17.14 -6.08 -12.15
C PRO A 332 -18.13 -4.94 -12.38
N ARG A 333 -17.77 -3.99 -13.23
CA ARG A 333 -18.63 -2.85 -13.58
C ARG A 333 -19.99 -3.29 -14.14
N GLN A 334 -20.02 -4.39 -14.92
CA GLN A 334 -21.27 -4.94 -15.46
C GLN A 334 -22.24 -5.42 -14.36
N GLU A 335 -21.72 -5.65 -13.15
CA GLU A 335 -22.47 -6.04 -11.96
C GLU A 335 -22.69 -4.86 -10.99
N GLY A 336 -22.45 -3.63 -11.47
CA GLY A 336 -22.61 -2.40 -10.69
C GLY A 336 -21.47 -2.10 -9.71
N GLY A 337 -20.31 -2.71 -9.90
CA GLY A 337 -19.09 -2.44 -9.13
C GLY A 337 -18.14 -1.45 -9.79
N ASP A 338 -16.99 -1.23 -9.14
CA ASP A 338 -16.00 -0.23 -9.54
C ASP A 338 -14.76 -0.85 -10.20
N ASP A 339 -14.73 -2.19 -10.37
CA ASP A 339 -13.74 -2.97 -11.17
C ASP A 339 -12.29 -2.85 -10.67
N LEU A 340 -12.10 -2.73 -9.35
CA LEU A 340 -10.77 -2.78 -8.74
C LEU A 340 -10.29 -4.24 -8.58
N ASP A 341 -8.96 -4.42 -8.43
CA ASP A 341 -8.32 -5.73 -8.36
C ASP A 341 -8.09 -6.23 -6.93
N GLY A 342 -8.12 -5.34 -5.95
CA GLY A 342 -7.84 -5.72 -4.57
C GLY A 342 -8.35 -4.75 -3.51
N LEU A 343 -8.43 -5.28 -2.29
CA LEU A 343 -8.79 -4.55 -1.07
C LEU A 343 -7.81 -4.91 0.05
N TRP A 344 -7.36 -3.93 0.80
CA TRP A 344 -6.64 -4.17 2.05
C TRP A 344 -7.56 -4.87 3.06
N ASN A 345 -6.99 -5.80 3.84
CA ASN A 345 -7.73 -6.66 4.74
C ASN A 345 -7.35 -6.42 6.21
N ASP A 346 -8.02 -5.45 6.81
CA ASP A 346 -7.83 -5.14 8.23
C ASP A 346 -8.33 -6.26 9.15
N ASP A 347 -9.36 -7.02 8.76
CA ASP A 347 -9.87 -8.13 9.57
C ASP A 347 -8.78 -9.17 9.84
N PHE A 348 -7.98 -9.52 8.81
CA PHE A 348 -6.84 -10.42 9.00
C PHE A 348 -5.81 -9.79 9.93
N HIS A 349 -5.43 -8.53 9.70
CA HIS A 349 -4.47 -7.82 10.54
C HIS A 349 -4.93 -7.76 12.00
N HIS A 350 -6.17 -7.37 12.26
CA HIS A 350 -6.69 -7.19 13.62
C HIS A 350 -6.76 -8.53 14.36
N SER A 351 -7.24 -9.59 13.69
CA SER A 351 -7.20 -10.96 14.23
C SER A 351 -5.77 -11.41 14.55
N ALA A 352 -4.82 -11.16 13.64
CA ALA A 352 -3.40 -11.50 13.81
C ALA A 352 -2.76 -10.73 14.97
N TYR A 353 -3.02 -9.43 15.07
CA TYR A 353 -2.53 -8.60 16.16
C TYR A 353 -3.01 -9.11 17.53
N VAL A 354 -4.32 -9.36 17.66
CA VAL A 354 -4.88 -9.89 18.92
C VAL A 354 -4.33 -11.28 19.24
N ALA A 355 -4.20 -12.17 18.24
CA ALA A 355 -3.65 -13.52 18.45
C ALA A 355 -2.19 -13.49 18.91
N MET A 356 -1.38 -12.56 18.38
CA MET A 356 0.03 -12.43 18.72
C MET A 356 0.27 -11.74 20.04
N THR A 357 -0.47 -10.64 20.32
CA THR A 357 -0.20 -9.76 21.46
C THR A 357 -1.12 -10.00 22.66
N GLY A 358 -2.33 -10.53 22.42
CA GLY A 358 -3.39 -10.60 23.44
C GLY A 358 -4.08 -9.27 23.74
N ARG A 359 -3.74 -8.19 23.03
CA ARG A 359 -4.36 -6.87 23.21
C ARG A 359 -5.57 -6.73 22.28
N HIS A 360 -6.69 -6.31 22.81
CA HIS A 360 -7.97 -6.15 22.11
C HIS A 360 -8.67 -4.87 22.59
N GLU A 361 -8.08 -3.72 22.26
CA GLU A 361 -8.56 -2.39 22.63
C GLU A 361 -8.79 -1.54 21.38
N ALA A 362 -9.58 -0.48 21.46
CA ALA A 362 -10.00 0.37 20.36
C ALA A 362 -10.59 -0.48 19.20
N TYR A 363 -10.19 -0.24 17.98
CA TYR A 363 -10.69 -0.98 16.80
C TYR A 363 -10.28 -2.48 16.78
N TYR A 364 -9.47 -2.96 17.73
CA TYR A 364 -9.23 -4.40 17.95
C TYR A 364 -10.26 -5.06 18.87
N SER A 365 -11.16 -4.30 19.51
CA SER A 365 -12.03 -4.80 20.60
C SER A 365 -12.99 -5.92 20.16
N ASP A 366 -13.40 -5.94 18.91
CA ASP A 366 -14.32 -6.94 18.36
C ASP A 366 -13.62 -8.24 17.91
N TYR A 367 -12.30 -8.21 17.79
CA TYR A 367 -11.50 -9.38 17.40
C TYR A 367 -11.05 -10.17 18.63
N ARG A 368 -10.94 -11.49 18.50
CA ARG A 368 -10.56 -12.41 19.56
C ARG A 368 -9.24 -13.14 19.30
N GLY A 369 -8.71 -13.05 18.06
CA GLY A 369 -7.52 -13.76 17.63
C GLY A 369 -7.70 -15.28 17.70
N ARG A 370 -8.91 -15.77 17.43
CA ARG A 370 -9.28 -17.19 17.52
C ARG A 370 -9.06 -17.89 16.18
N PRO A 371 -8.81 -19.21 16.21
CA PRO A 371 -8.64 -20.02 15.01
C PRO A 371 -9.71 -19.82 13.95
N GLN A 372 -10.99 -19.69 14.35
CA GLN A 372 -12.09 -19.52 13.41
C GLN A 372 -11.99 -18.22 12.59
N GLU A 373 -11.41 -17.14 13.15
CA GLU A 373 -11.23 -15.88 12.42
C GLU A 373 -10.30 -16.08 11.23
N PHE A 374 -9.18 -16.79 11.42
CA PHE A 374 -8.23 -17.11 10.34
C PHE A 374 -8.80 -18.08 9.30
N ILE A 375 -9.60 -19.07 9.74
CA ILE A 375 -10.31 -19.97 8.84
C ILE A 375 -11.33 -19.19 7.99
N SER A 376 -12.06 -18.26 8.60
CA SER A 376 -13.00 -17.38 7.89
C SER A 376 -12.29 -16.48 6.89
N ALA A 377 -11.18 -15.86 7.28
CA ALA A 377 -10.36 -15.06 6.37
C ALA A 377 -9.82 -15.89 5.19
N ALA A 378 -9.36 -17.11 5.44
CA ALA A 378 -8.87 -18.01 4.38
C ALA A 378 -9.96 -18.45 3.40
N LYS A 379 -11.20 -18.64 3.87
CA LYS A 379 -12.32 -19.13 3.07
C LYS A 379 -13.08 -18.01 2.36
N TYR A 380 -13.22 -16.86 3.02
CA TYR A 380 -14.13 -15.80 2.60
C TYR A 380 -13.44 -14.45 2.39
N GLY A 381 -12.19 -14.31 2.77
CA GLY A 381 -11.43 -13.05 2.73
C GLY A 381 -11.66 -12.23 3.99
N TYR A 382 -12.87 -11.74 4.22
CA TYR A 382 -13.25 -10.98 5.41
C TYR A 382 -13.86 -11.82 6.52
N LEU A 383 -13.65 -11.38 7.75
CA LEU A 383 -14.34 -11.90 8.92
C LEU A 383 -15.74 -11.32 9.01
N PHE A 384 -15.87 -10.00 8.90
CA PHE A 384 -17.13 -9.30 8.87
C PHE A 384 -17.71 -9.24 7.44
N GLN A 385 -18.97 -9.61 7.28
CA GLN A 385 -19.70 -9.63 6.01
C GLN A 385 -21.13 -9.10 6.19
N GLY A 386 -21.27 -7.93 6.86
CA GLY A 386 -22.54 -7.29 7.21
C GLY A 386 -22.93 -7.49 8.68
N GLN A 387 -22.05 -8.05 9.52
CA GLN A 387 -22.33 -8.19 10.95
C GLN A 387 -22.03 -6.90 11.70
N PRO A 388 -22.67 -6.68 12.88
CA PRO A 388 -22.36 -5.55 13.73
C PRO A 388 -20.88 -5.51 14.13
N TYR A 389 -20.29 -4.34 13.98
CA TYR A 389 -18.97 -4.00 14.47
C TYR A 389 -19.12 -2.98 15.59
N TRP A 390 -19.02 -3.45 16.81
CA TRP A 390 -19.42 -2.68 17.98
C TRP A 390 -18.58 -1.45 18.24
N TRP A 391 -17.30 -1.50 17.84
CA TRP A 391 -16.41 -0.35 17.96
C TRP A 391 -16.93 0.90 17.22
N GLN A 392 -17.54 0.71 16.04
CA GLN A 392 -18.09 1.81 15.22
C GLN A 392 -19.61 1.95 15.34
N GLU A 393 -20.27 1.07 16.11
CA GLU A 393 -21.75 1.03 16.23
C GLU A 393 -22.44 0.92 14.86
N ALA A 394 -21.81 0.24 13.90
CA ALA A 394 -22.27 0.09 12.52
C ALA A 394 -22.08 -1.36 12.02
N GLU A 395 -22.66 -1.66 10.86
CA GLU A 395 -22.34 -2.89 10.12
C GLU A 395 -20.96 -2.75 9.46
N ARG A 396 -20.20 -3.86 9.40
CA ARG A 396 -18.90 -3.92 8.74
C ARG A 396 -18.87 -5.02 7.71
N GLY A 397 -18.22 -4.74 6.58
CA GLY A 397 -18.04 -5.69 5.49
C GLY A 397 -19.29 -5.97 4.68
N MET A 398 -19.10 -6.64 3.58
CA MET A 398 -20.14 -7.15 2.69
C MET A 398 -19.84 -8.60 2.31
N PRO A 399 -20.85 -9.38 1.89
CA PRO A 399 -20.62 -10.73 1.38
C PRO A 399 -19.60 -10.77 0.25
N THR A 400 -18.68 -11.73 0.32
CA THR A 400 -17.56 -11.87 -0.61
C THR A 400 -17.74 -13.01 -1.61
N PHE A 401 -18.96 -13.45 -1.86
CA PHE A 401 -19.30 -14.60 -2.69
C PHE A 401 -18.61 -14.56 -4.05
N GLY A 402 -17.81 -15.60 -4.34
CA GLY A 402 -17.14 -15.76 -5.62
C GLY A 402 -15.90 -14.87 -5.80
N ALA A 403 -15.54 -14.02 -4.84
CA ALA A 403 -14.32 -13.23 -4.92
C ALA A 403 -13.08 -14.14 -4.98
N HIS A 404 -12.14 -13.80 -5.86
CA HIS A 404 -10.88 -14.53 -5.96
C HIS A 404 -10.04 -14.26 -4.70
N PRO A 405 -9.43 -15.26 -4.04
CA PRO A 405 -8.68 -15.03 -2.79
C PRO A 405 -7.56 -14.00 -2.92
N ALA A 406 -6.95 -13.88 -4.09
CA ALA A 406 -5.88 -12.90 -4.35
C ALA A 406 -6.33 -11.43 -4.22
N VAL A 407 -7.63 -11.13 -4.27
CA VAL A 407 -8.11 -9.74 -4.15
C VAL A 407 -7.93 -9.19 -2.73
N PHE A 408 -7.79 -10.05 -1.72
CA PHE A 408 -7.59 -9.64 -0.33
C PHE A 408 -6.10 -9.46 -0.05
N VAL A 409 -5.68 -8.23 0.20
CA VAL A 409 -4.30 -7.90 0.57
C VAL A 409 -4.17 -7.99 2.08
N CYS A 410 -3.47 -9.02 2.57
CA CYS A 410 -3.29 -9.29 4.00
C CYS A 410 -1.89 -8.90 4.46
N PHE A 411 -1.80 -8.36 5.66
CA PHE A 411 -0.57 -7.91 6.29
C PHE A 411 -0.59 -8.16 7.81
N ILE A 412 0.57 -8.23 8.43
CA ILE A 412 0.74 -8.20 9.89
C ILE A 412 1.38 -6.90 10.36
N GLU A 413 1.98 -6.15 9.44
CA GLU A 413 2.49 -4.80 9.61
C GLU A 413 2.22 -4.00 8.34
N ASN A 414 1.86 -2.72 8.47
CA ASN A 414 1.91 -1.68 7.47
C ASN A 414 2.32 -0.36 8.14
N HIS A 415 2.42 0.73 7.40
CA HIS A 415 2.85 2.02 7.94
C HIS A 415 1.96 2.52 9.07
N ASP A 416 0.63 2.37 8.97
CA ASP A 416 -0.34 2.81 9.98
C ASP A 416 -0.29 1.96 11.23
N GLN A 417 -0.37 0.64 11.05
CA GLN A 417 -0.52 -0.28 12.17
C GLN A 417 0.71 -0.30 13.09
N ILE A 418 1.91 -0.16 12.53
CA ILE A 418 3.13 0.00 13.33
C ILE A 418 3.10 1.32 14.08
N SER A 419 2.72 2.41 13.40
CA SER A 419 2.73 3.74 13.99
C SER A 419 1.68 3.92 15.08
N ASN A 420 0.58 3.16 15.04
CA ASN A 420 -0.49 3.19 16.05
C ASN A 420 -0.10 2.53 17.38
N SER A 421 1.17 2.27 17.59
CA SER A 421 1.77 1.91 18.89
C SER A 421 2.45 3.11 19.55
N ALA A 422 2.80 2.99 20.84
CA ALA A 422 3.40 4.10 21.59
C ALA A 422 4.70 4.66 20.97
N GLN A 423 5.53 3.78 20.40
CA GLN A 423 6.86 4.13 19.92
C GLN A 423 7.13 3.67 18.47
N GLY A 424 6.10 3.25 17.72
CA GLY A 424 6.26 2.66 16.39
C GLY A 424 6.95 1.31 16.44
N SER A 425 6.63 0.50 17.45
CA SER A 425 7.28 -0.80 17.67
C SER A 425 6.83 -1.82 16.64
N ARG A 426 7.79 -2.58 16.10
CA ARG A 426 7.52 -3.72 15.23
C ARG A 426 6.83 -4.84 16.01
N ILE A 427 5.88 -5.53 15.40
CA ILE A 427 5.08 -6.60 16.02
C ILE A 427 5.93 -7.72 16.63
N ARG A 428 7.12 -7.97 16.06
CA ARG A 428 8.05 -8.98 16.59
C ARG A 428 8.48 -8.73 18.04
N PHE A 429 8.42 -7.47 18.53
CA PHE A 429 8.76 -7.10 19.91
C PHE A 429 7.55 -7.17 20.84
N GLU A 430 6.36 -7.31 20.28
CA GLU A 430 5.09 -7.37 21.01
C GLU A 430 4.61 -8.82 21.22
N THR A 431 5.33 -9.81 20.66
CA THR A 431 4.97 -11.23 20.71
C THR A 431 6.19 -12.13 20.89
N SER A 432 5.97 -13.43 21.16
CA SER A 432 7.04 -14.42 21.21
C SER A 432 7.66 -14.71 19.84
N PRO A 433 8.94 -15.09 19.77
CA PRO A 433 9.57 -15.48 18.51
C PRO A 433 8.86 -16.65 17.81
N GLY A 434 8.30 -17.60 18.55
CA GLY A 434 7.54 -18.73 17.99
C GLY A 434 6.27 -18.28 17.29
N ARG A 435 5.44 -17.44 17.95
CA ARG A 435 4.24 -16.88 17.34
C ARG A 435 4.54 -16.00 16.13
N TYR A 436 5.60 -15.18 16.20
CA TYR A 436 6.01 -14.37 15.06
C TYR A 436 6.33 -15.23 13.84
N ARG A 437 7.15 -16.30 14.00
CA ARG A 437 7.44 -17.24 12.91
C ARG A 437 6.19 -17.94 12.38
N ALA A 438 5.32 -18.40 13.29
CA ALA A 438 4.09 -19.11 12.93
C ALA A 438 3.11 -18.21 12.17
N MET A 439 2.94 -16.94 12.60
CA MET A 439 2.07 -15.97 11.94
C MET A 439 2.64 -15.51 10.60
N THR A 440 3.97 -15.33 10.50
CA THR A 440 4.65 -15.04 9.22
C THR A 440 4.39 -16.15 8.20
N ALA A 441 4.39 -17.42 8.64
CA ALA A 441 4.06 -18.54 7.75
C ALA A 441 2.60 -18.52 7.33
N LEU A 442 1.67 -18.20 8.22
CA LEU A 442 0.26 -18.05 7.88
C LEU A 442 0.06 -16.92 6.87
N LEU A 443 0.69 -15.76 7.08
CA LEU A 443 0.64 -14.63 6.14
C LEU A 443 1.12 -15.05 4.74
N LEU A 444 2.31 -15.65 4.66
CA LEU A 444 2.96 -15.94 3.38
C LEU A 444 2.44 -17.20 2.67
N LEU A 445 1.86 -18.16 3.38
CA LEU A 445 1.29 -19.37 2.79
C LEU A 445 -0.23 -19.34 2.69
N GLY A 446 -0.89 -18.32 3.22
CA GLY A 446 -2.34 -18.14 3.09
C GLY A 446 -2.80 -17.90 1.64
N PRO A 447 -4.10 -18.08 1.32
CA PRO A 447 -4.59 -18.00 -0.05
C PRO A 447 -4.68 -16.58 -0.62
N TRP A 448 -4.56 -15.57 0.21
CA TRP A 448 -4.60 -14.13 -0.13
C TRP A 448 -3.31 -13.60 -0.76
N THR A 449 -3.26 -12.31 -1.10
CA THR A 449 -2.05 -11.60 -1.51
C THR A 449 -1.37 -11.04 -0.25
N PRO A 450 -0.16 -11.48 0.09
CA PRO A 450 0.55 -10.95 1.25
C PRO A 450 1.21 -9.61 0.94
N LEU A 451 1.16 -8.70 1.93
CA LEU A 451 1.92 -7.46 1.96
C LEU A 451 2.92 -7.51 3.11
N LEU A 452 4.15 -7.11 2.85
CA LEU A 452 5.21 -6.91 3.83
C LEU A 452 5.56 -5.43 3.90
N PHE A 453 5.64 -4.88 5.10
CA PHE A 453 6.15 -3.52 5.29
C PHE A 453 7.69 -3.51 5.30
N GLN A 454 8.29 -2.44 4.78
CA GLN A 454 9.76 -2.29 4.67
C GLN A 454 10.51 -2.71 5.94
N GLY A 455 11.50 -3.60 5.79
CA GLY A 455 12.31 -4.14 6.87
C GLY A 455 11.68 -5.32 7.63
N GLN A 456 10.42 -5.71 7.33
CA GLN A 456 9.80 -6.88 7.95
C GLN A 456 10.53 -8.17 7.56
N GLU A 457 11.04 -8.26 6.36
CA GLU A 457 11.70 -9.45 5.82
C GLU A 457 12.96 -9.87 6.58
N PHE A 458 13.62 -8.94 7.24
CA PHE A 458 14.73 -9.25 8.17
C PHE A 458 14.41 -8.91 9.61
N ALA A 459 13.13 -8.67 9.90
CA ALA A 459 12.62 -8.30 11.22
C ALA A 459 13.43 -7.13 11.83
N ALA A 460 13.46 -6.00 11.10
CA ALA A 460 14.17 -4.78 11.50
C ALA A 460 13.84 -4.34 12.92
N THR A 461 14.83 -3.74 13.61
CA THR A 461 14.59 -3.11 14.91
C THR A 461 14.14 -1.66 14.80
N THR A 462 14.31 -1.09 13.62
CA THR A 462 13.95 0.29 13.30
C THR A 462 12.44 0.48 13.51
N PRO A 463 12.02 1.44 14.34
CA PRO A 463 10.62 1.77 14.52
C PRO A 463 10.05 2.47 13.30
N PHE A 464 8.71 2.59 13.24
CA PHE A 464 8.06 3.47 12.27
C PHE A 464 6.96 4.26 12.99
N VAL A 465 7.11 5.56 13.10
CA VAL A 465 6.16 6.46 13.76
C VAL A 465 5.60 7.47 12.77
N PHE A 466 4.46 8.06 13.10
CA PHE A 466 3.94 9.17 12.30
C PHE A 466 4.87 10.39 12.43
N PHE A 467 5.23 10.96 11.27
CA PHE A 467 6.01 12.19 11.18
C PHE A 467 5.54 13.05 10.01
N ALA A 468 5.52 14.38 10.22
CA ALA A 468 5.18 15.39 9.22
C ALA A 468 5.93 16.69 9.52
N ASP A 469 6.42 17.38 8.49
CA ASP A 469 7.04 18.69 8.63
C ASP A 469 6.20 19.75 7.91
N VAL A 470 5.85 20.81 8.64
CA VAL A 470 5.07 21.94 8.12
C VAL A 470 5.66 23.25 8.59
N GLY A 471 5.50 24.31 7.80
CA GLY A 471 6.09 25.61 8.10
C GLY A 471 5.39 26.38 9.22
N ASP A 472 4.07 26.22 9.36
CA ASP A 472 3.26 26.98 10.32
C ASP A 472 3.30 26.40 11.72
N GLU A 473 3.64 27.21 12.71
CA GLU A 473 3.76 26.79 14.13
C GLU A 473 2.42 26.36 14.75
N LYS A 474 1.28 26.97 14.32
CA LYS A 474 -0.04 26.57 14.84
C LYS A 474 -0.42 25.21 14.28
N LEU A 475 -0.11 24.99 12.99
CA LEU A 475 -0.35 23.71 12.33
C LEU A 475 0.52 22.61 12.95
N ARG A 476 1.80 22.86 13.25
CA ARG A 476 2.68 21.94 13.99
C ARG A 476 2.06 21.47 15.31
N LYS A 477 1.53 22.43 16.08
CA LYS A 477 0.85 22.12 17.35
C LYS A 477 -0.43 21.33 17.15
N ALA A 478 -1.21 21.66 16.11
CA ALA A 478 -2.45 20.98 15.78
C ALA A 478 -2.19 19.52 15.39
N ILE A 479 -1.19 19.25 14.53
CA ILE A 479 -0.76 17.91 14.13
C ILE A 479 -0.34 17.08 15.35
N GLY A 480 0.49 17.65 16.25
CA GLY A 480 0.90 16.97 17.48
C GLY A 480 -0.28 16.64 18.37
N LYS A 481 -1.18 17.60 18.57
CA LYS A 481 -2.40 17.41 19.39
C LYS A 481 -3.32 16.36 18.79
N GLY A 482 -3.61 16.45 17.47
CA GLY A 482 -4.47 15.48 16.78
C GLY A 482 -3.93 14.07 16.87
N ARG A 483 -2.61 13.87 16.70
CA ARG A 483 -1.99 12.55 16.86
C ARG A 483 -2.14 11.99 18.26
N PHE A 484 -1.97 12.80 19.29
CA PHE A 484 -2.12 12.37 20.66
C PHE A 484 -3.58 12.06 21.01
N GLU A 485 -4.53 12.85 20.49
CA GLU A 485 -5.97 12.57 20.62
C GLU A 485 -6.34 11.27 19.92
N PHE A 486 -5.87 11.04 18.69
CA PHE A 486 -6.07 9.79 17.98
C PHE A 486 -5.54 8.58 18.77
N LEU A 487 -4.32 8.64 19.30
CA LEU A 487 -3.76 7.55 20.09
C LEU A 487 -4.46 7.34 21.44
N SER A 488 -5.19 8.33 21.95
CA SER A 488 -5.95 8.21 23.18
C SER A 488 -7.16 7.28 23.10
N GLN A 489 -7.58 6.90 21.88
CA GLN A 489 -8.61 5.87 21.68
C GLN A 489 -8.17 4.49 22.24
N PHE A 490 -6.85 4.25 22.33
CA PHE A 490 -6.30 3.05 22.96
C PHE A 490 -6.14 3.28 24.46
N PRO A 491 -6.90 2.61 25.34
CA PRO A 491 -6.78 2.78 26.80
C PRO A 491 -5.37 2.59 27.34
N SER A 492 -4.58 1.72 26.74
CA SER A 492 -3.17 1.53 27.13
C SER A 492 -2.30 2.75 26.85
N LEU A 493 -2.59 3.50 25.77
CA LEU A 493 -1.87 4.70 25.33
C LEU A 493 -2.45 6.00 25.90
N ALA A 494 -3.70 6.00 26.36
CA ALA A 494 -4.38 7.15 26.95
C ALA A 494 -3.81 7.56 28.33
N LYS A 495 -3.00 6.70 28.95
CA LYS A 495 -2.43 6.93 30.28
C LYS A 495 -1.49 8.14 30.25
N PRO A 496 -1.61 9.10 31.22
CA PRO A 496 -0.80 10.32 31.22
C PRO A 496 0.71 10.10 31.18
N GLU A 497 1.20 9.03 31.79
CA GLU A 497 2.61 8.66 31.77
C GLU A 497 3.07 8.20 30.38
N VAL A 498 2.21 7.51 29.61
CA VAL A 498 2.50 7.07 28.24
C VAL A 498 2.41 8.26 27.30
N GLN A 499 1.36 9.08 27.40
CA GLN A 499 1.15 10.26 26.55
C GLN A 499 2.35 11.21 26.57
N ARG A 500 3.05 11.35 27.71
CA ARG A 500 4.26 12.19 27.83
C ARG A 500 5.48 11.62 27.09
N THR A 501 5.46 10.35 26.74
CA THR A 501 6.55 9.67 26.04
C THR A 501 6.31 9.48 24.54
N LEU A 502 5.11 9.84 24.07
CA LEU A 502 4.77 9.69 22.65
C LEU A 502 5.66 10.57 21.77
N PRO A 503 6.06 10.07 20.60
CA PRO A 503 6.83 10.85 19.63
C PRO A 503 6.05 12.06 19.14
N VAL A 504 6.66 13.23 19.17
CA VAL A 504 6.09 14.45 18.57
C VAL A 504 6.25 14.33 17.05
N PRO A 505 5.17 14.33 16.25
CA PRO A 505 5.26 14.09 14.80
C PRO A 505 6.19 15.06 14.07
N THR A 506 6.27 16.29 14.50
CA THR A 506 7.04 17.36 13.85
C THR A 506 8.51 17.44 14.30
N ASP A 507 8.98 16.50 15.15
CA ASP A 507 10.40 16.40 15.50
C ASP A 507 11.14 15.56 14.46
N ARG A 508 12.08 16.16 13.74
CA ARG A 508 12.93 15.52 12.74
C ARG A 508 13.61 14.24 13.23
N LYS A 509 13.93 14.16 14.53
CA LYS A 509 14.53 12.95 15.12
C LYS A 509 13.64 11.72 14.94
N ASN A 510 12.31 11.90 14.91
CA ASN A 510 11.37 10.81 14.69
C ASN A 510 11.42 10.30 13.24
N PHE A 511 11.61 11.17 12.26
CA PHE A 511 11.89 10.77 10.89
C PHE A 511 13.24 10.04 10.78
N GLU A 512 14.32 10.60 11.33
CA GLU A 512 15.66 10.04 11.19
C GLU A 512 15.78 8.64 11.83
N ARG A 513 15.12 8.39 13.00
CA ARG A 513 15.15 7.09 13.64
C ARG A 513 14.33 6.01 12.91
N CYS A 514 13.47 6.40 11.95
CA CYS A 514 12.69 5.46 11.13
C CYS A 514 13.48 4.96 9.91
N LYS A 515 14.65 5.47 9.63
CA LYS A 515 15.50 5.02 8.51
C LYS A 515 16.03 3.63 8.76
N LEU A 516 15.84 2.73 7.78
CA LEU A 516 16.28 1.34 7.91
C LEU A 516 17.80 1.19 7.99
N ASN A 517 18.22 0.19 8.75
CA ASN A 517 19.61 -0.23 8.86
C ASN A 517 19.78 -1.63 8.23
N PHE A 518 20.20 -1.69 7.00
CA PHE A 518 20.38 -2.96 6.28
C PHE A 518 21.49 -3.88 6.82
N ALA A 519 22.39 -3.38 7.69
CA ALA A 519 23.33 -4.25 8.39
C ALA A 519 22.61 -5.27 9.30
N GLU A 520 21.37 -5.01 9.66
CA GLU A 520 20.54 -5.93 10.44
C GLU A 520 20.16 -7.20 9.68
N ARG A 521 20.19 -7.23 8.35
CA ARG A 521 19.96 -8.43 7.54
C ARG A 521 20.94 -9.55 7.94
N ALA A 522 22.22 -9.22 8.12
CA ALA A 522 23.22 -10.18 8.58
C ALA A 522 23.02 -10.56 10.06
N LYS A 523 22.68 -9.60 10.92
CA LYS A 523 22.45 -9.79 12.35
C LYS A 523 21.26 -10.70 12.62
N TYR A 524 20.20 -10.55 11.85
CA TYR A 524 18.93 -11.27 12.00
C TYR A 524 18.68 -12.22 10.82
N SER A 525 19.75 -12.83 10.31
CA SER A 525 19.72 -13.71 9.13
C SER A 525 18.71 -14.84 9.22
N GLN A 526 18.36 -15.32 10.43
CA GLN A 526 17.35 -16.34 10.64
C GLN A 526 15.94 -15.86 10.21
N PHE A 527 15.58 -14.59 10.43
CA PHE A 527 14.28 -14.05 9.98
C PHE A 527 14.29 -13.78 8.48
N TYR A 528 15.43 -13.31 7.97
CA TYR A 528 15.59 -13.14 6.52
C TYR A 528 15.44 -14.50 5.80
N GLN A 529 16.09 -15.56 6.30
CA GLN A 529 15.97 -16.90 5.74
C GLN A 529 14.55 -17.45 5.86
N LEU A 530 13.84 -17.16 6.96
CA LEU A 530 12.44 -17.53 7.16
C LEU A 530 11.57 -16.96 6.03
N HIS A 531 11.65 -15.66 5.77
CA HIS A 531 10.87 -15.01 4.71
C HIS A 531 11.25 -15.54 3.34
N GLN A 532 12.55 -15.68 3.05
CA GLN A 532 13.03 -16.20 1.77
C GLN A 532 12.50 -17.61 1.48
N ASP A 533 12.58 -18.52 2.45
CA ASP A 533 12.13 -19.90 2.28
C ASP A 533 10.60 -20.00 2.15
N LEU A 534 9.85 -19.19 2.90
CA LEU A 534 8.38 -19.14 2.81
C LEU A 534 7.90 -18.55 1.47
N ILE A 535 8.52 -17.46 1.03
CA ILE A 535 8.20 -16.84 -0.26
C ILE A 535 8.55 -17.79 -1.40
N ARG A 536 9.69 -18.47 -1.32
CA ARG A 536 10.06 -19.51 -2.30
C ARG A 536 9.03 -20.64 -2.30
N LEU A 537 8.66 -21.17 -1.13
CA LEU A 537 7.64 -22.22 -1.01
C LEU A 537 6.30 -21.75 -1.62
N ARG A 538 5.84 -20.52 -1.31
CA ARG A 538 4.64 -19.95 -1.91
C ARG A 538 4.69 -19.92 -3.43
N ARG A 539 5.83 -19.51 -4.02
CA ARG A 539 5.96 -19.31 -5.47
C ARG A 539 6.18 -20.59 -6.26
N GLU A 540 6.82 -21.60 -5.65
CA GLU A 540 7.22 -22.84 -6.33
C GLU A 540 6.24 -23.99 -6.07
N ASP A 541 5.54 -24.00 -4.94
CA ASP A 541 4.58 -25.07 -4.62
C ASP A 541 3.28 -24.92 -5.40
N SER A 542 2.87 -25.98 -6.06
CA SER A 542 1.72 -26.01 -6.96
C SER A 542 0.39 -25.61 -6.31
N ARG A 543 0.26 -25.68 -4.97
CA ARG A 543 -0.98 -25.36 -4.26
C ARG A 543 -0.95 -23.99 -3.62
N PHE A 544 0.15 -23.62 -2.97
CA PHE A 544 0.28 -22.29 -2.38
C PHE A 544 0.32 -21.18 -3.44
N GLN A 545 0.86 -21.48 -4.65
CA GLN A 545 0.96 -20.52 -5.75
C GLN A 545 -0.40 -20.17 -6.38
N LYS A 546 -1.32 -21.14 -6.50
CA LYS A 546 -2.48 -21.00 -7.42
C LYS A 546 -3.63 -20.15 -6.89
N GLN A 547 -3.75 -19.91 -5.59
CA GLN A 547 -4.82 -19.10 -4.99
C GLN A 547 -6.21 -19.45 -5.54
N ILE A 548 -6.59 -20.74 -5.53
CA ILE A 548 -7.80 -21.23 -6.19
C ILE A 548 -9.04 -20.79 -5.40
N PRO A 549 -10.04 -20.13 -6.04
CA PRO A 549 -11.31 -19.84 -5.39
C PRO A 549 -11.99 -21.12 -4.86
N GLY A 550 -12.38 -21.11 -3.56
CA GLY A 550 -12.95 -22.30 -2.90
C GLY A 550 -11.97 -23.46 -2.70
N GLY A 551 -10.68 -23.27 -3.02
CA GLY A 551 -9.65 -24.29 -2.94
C GLY A 551 -9.10 -24.56 -1.53
N VAL A 552 -9.61 -23.88 -0.50
CA VAL A 552 -9.15 -24.01 0.89
C VAL A 552 -10.31 -24.28 1.82
N ASP A 553 -10.13 -25.24 2.71
CA ASP A 553 -10.99 -25.44 3.88
C ASP A 553 -10.16 -25.47 5.16
N GLY A 554 -10.79 -25.32 6.31
CA GLY A 554 -10.09 -25.30 7.57
C GLY A 554 -10.90 -25.84 8.73
N ALA A 555 -10.19 -26.26 9.78
CA ALA A 555 -10.81 -26.76 11.00
C ALA A 555 -10.07 -26.27 12.25
N VAL A 556 -10.83 -25.98 13.29
CA VAL A 556 -10.31 -25.67 14.62
C VAL A 556 -9.81 -26.96 15.28
N LEU A 557 -8.56 -26.98 15.71
CA LEU A 557 -7.94 -28.11 16.42
C LEU A 557 -7.88 -27.89 17.92
N GLY A 558 -7.95 -26.65 18.36
CA GLY A 558 -7.92 -26.27 19.77
C GLY A 558 -8.13 -24.78 19.96
N GLU A 559 -7.97 -24.29 21.17
CA GLU A 559 -8.23 -22.88 21.50
C GLU A 559 -7.39 -21.89 20.68
N LYS A 560 -6.16 -22.27 20.33
CA LYS A 560 -5.20 -21.45 19.57
C LYS A 560 -4.56 -22.19 18.40
N SER A 561 -5.15 -23.31 17.98
CA SER A 561 -4.65 -24.14 16.90
C SER A 561 -5.72 -24.48 15.88
N PHE A 562 -5.33 -24.52 14.62
CA PHE A 562 -6.18 -24.82 13.48
C PHE A 562 -5.35 -25.39 12.33
N LEU A 563 -6.06 -25.87 11.32
CA LEU A 563 -5.46 -26.25 10.04
C LEU A 563 -6.15 -25.51 8.90
N LEU A 564 -5.41 -25.35 7.80
CA LEU A 564 -5.92 -25.03 6.48
C LEU A 564 -5.51 -26.16 5.52
N ARG A 565 -6.47 -26.71 4.80
CA ARG A 565 -6.24 -27.74 3.78
C ARG A 565 -6.45 -27.14 2.40
N TYR A 566 -5.44 -27.25 1.55
CA TYR A 566 -5.42 -26.78 0.18
C TYR A 566 -5.74 -27.93 -0.75
N PHE A 567 -6.86 -27.85 -1.43
CA PHE A 567 -7.33 -28.82 -2.40
C PHE A 567 -6.85 -28.48 -3.81
N GLY A 568 -6.95 -29.43 -4.71
CA GLY A 568 -6.59 -29.23 -6.10
C GLY A 568 -6.68 -30.53 -6.90
N GLU A 569 -5.68 -30.81 -7.74
CA GLU A 569 -5.61 -32.09 -8.42
C GLU A 569 -5.63 -33.25 -7.42
N PRO A 570 -6.28 -34.37 -7.74
CA PRO A 570 -6.35 -35.52 -6.84
C PRO A 570 -4.97 -35.92 -6.31
N ASN A 571 -4.89 -36.06 -5.00
CA ASN A 571 -3.68 -36.48 -4.27
C ASN A 571 -2.49 -35.50 -4.27
N ASP A 572 -2.67 -34.26 -4.73
CA ASP A 572 -1.66 -33.19 -4.64
C ASP A 572 -2.13 -32.11 -3.64
N GLU A 573 -2.50 -32.52 -2.45
CA GLU A 573 -3.01 -31.64 -1.41
C GLU A 573 -1.91 -31.16 -0.47
N ARG A 574 -2.14 -29.96 0.14
CA ARG A 574 -1.28 -29.43 1.20
C ARG A 574 -2.10 -29.23 2.47
N LEU A 575 -1.42 -29.36 3.59
CA LEU A 575 -1.97 -29.07 4.90
C LEU A 575 -1.06 -28.06 5.59
N LEU A 576 -1.59 -26.91 5.97
CA LEU A 576 -0.92 -25.93 6.82
C LEU A 576 -1.54 -26.02 8.21
N ILE A 577 -0.77 -26.46 9.20
CA ILE A 577 -1.16 -26.49 10.60
C ILE A 577 -0.54 -25.28 11.30
N VAL A 578 -1.35 -24.57 12.07
CA VAL A 578 -0.94 -23.40 12.85
C VAL A 578 -1.33 -23.60 14.31
N ASN A 579 -0.37 -23.51 15.21
CA ASN A 579 -0.60 -23.47 16.64
C ASN A 579 0.06 -22.22 17.21
N LEU A 580 -0.74 -21.26 17.68
CA LEU A 580 -0.29 -20.02 18.32
C LEU A 580 -0.28 -20.10 19.86
N GLY A 581 -0.51 -21.29 20.40
CA GLY A 581 -0.60 -21.56 21.82
C GLY A 581 0.40 -22.58 22.34
N PRO A 582 0.16 -23.15 23.53
CA PRO A 582 0.99 -24.20 24.09
C PRO A 582 0.97 -25.48 23.24
N ALA A 583 1.92 -26.38 23.50
CA ALA A 583 1.93 -27.71 22.88
C ALA A 583 0.64 -28.48 23.17
N GLN A 584 0.14 -29.22 22.17
CA GLN A 584 -1.15 -29.90 22.22
C GLN A 584 -1.05 -31.32 21.67
N ARG A 585 -1.72 -32.26 22.32
CA ARG A 585 -1.92 -33.64 21.85
C ARG A 585 -3.38 -33.86 21.47
N LEU A 586 -3.60 -34.43 20.31
CA LEU A 586 -4.95 -34.79 19.81
C LEU A 586 -5.07 -36.31 19.72
N VAL A 587 -5.78 -36.91 20.69
CA VAL A 587 -5.90 -38.35 20.86
C VAL A 587 -7.33 -38.73 21.34
N PRO A 588 -8.13 -39.35 20.51
CA PRO A 588 -8.03 -39.38 19.05
C PRO A 588 -8.28 -38.00 18.46
N SER A 589 -7.86 -37.81 17.23
CA SER A 589 -8.24 -36.59 16.51
C SER A 589 -9.48 -36.90 15.64
N PRO A 590 -10.62 -36.30 15.94
CA PRO A 590 -11.86 -36.54 15.17
C PRO A 590 -11.96 -35.72 13.89
N GLU A 591 -10.93 -34.94 13.54
CA GLU A 591 -10.95 -34.00 12.42
C GLU A 591 -10.60 -34.70 11.09
N PRO A 592 -11.55 -34.86 10.15
CA PRO A 592 -11.31 -35.54 8.88
C PRO A 592 -10.28 -34.84 7.97
N LEU A 593 -10.19 -33.52 8.08
CA LEU A 593 -9.23 -32.72 7.26
C LEU A 593 -7.77 -33.03 7.62
N LEU A 594 -7.50 -33.65 8.77
CA LEU A 594 -6.17 -34.14 9.14
C LEU A 594 -5.78 -35.44 8.42
N ALA A 595 -6.76 -36.22 7.94
CA ALA A 595 -6.45 -37.47 7.28
C ALA A 595 -5.83 -37.25 5.89
N PRO A 596 -4.72 -37.91 5.53
CA PRO A 596 -4.22 -37.88 4.17
C PRO A 596 -5.18 -38.54 3.19
N PRO A 597 -5.09 -38.28 1.89
CA PRO A 597 -5.86 -39.02 0.86
C PRO A 597 -5.63 -40.53 0.96
N TYR A 598 -6.60 -41.32 0.51
CA TYR A 598 -6.49 -42.78 0.56
C TYR A 598 -5.26 -43.28 -0.22
N GLY A 599 -4.42 -44.07 0.45
CA GLY A 599 -3.16 -44.60 -0.12
C GLY A 599 -1.97 -43.60 -0.04
N PHE A 600 -2.14 -42.47 0.65
CA PHE A 600 -1.12 -41.46 0.86
C PHE A 600 -0.79 -41.34 2.35
N GLU A 601 0.32 -40.69 2.63
CA GLU A 601 0.75 -40.26 3.96
C GLU A 601 1.23 -38.80 3.89
N TRP A 602 1.26 -38.10 5.04
CA TRP A 602 1.78 -36.74 5.11
C TRP A 602 3.30 -36.74 5.21
N ASP A 603 3.95 -35.86 4.44
CA ASP A 603 5.36 -35.52 4.51
C ASP A 603 5.52 -34.06 4.92
N VAL A 604 6.43 -33.76 5.88
CA VAL A 604 6.68 -32.39 6.33
C VAL A 604 7.62 -31.72 5.32
N ILE A 605 7.10 -30.70 4.64
CA ILE A 605 7.88 -29.94 3.65
C ILE A 605 8.48 -28.65 4.23
N TRP A 606 7.90 -28.13 5.31
CA TRP A 606 8.39 -26.95 5.99
C TRP A 606 7.89 -26.88 7.44
N SER A 607 8.68 -26.28 8.34
CA SER A 607 8.28 -26.00 9.72
C SER A 607 8.94 -24.72 10.23
N SER A 608 8.19 -23.90 10.96
CA SER A 608 8.70 -22.71 11.65
C SER A 608 9.67 -23.02 12.78
N ASP A 609 9.72 -24.27 13.22
CA ASP A 609 10.63 -24.75 14.26
C ASP A 609 11.99 -25.19 13.73
N ASP A 610 12.25 -25.06 12.43
CA ASP A 610 13.56 -25.34 11.88
C ASP A 610 14.64 -24.43 12.54
N GLN A 611 15.76 -25.05 12.91
CA GLN A 611 16.88 -24.34 13.55
C GLN A 611 17.44 -23.20 12.70
N ARG A 612 17.30 -23.27 11.36
CA ARG A 612 17.68 -22.18 10.44
C ARG A 612 16.93 -20.88 10.73
N TYR A 613 15.74 -20.96 11.32
CA TYR A 613 14.89 -19.81 11.70
C TYR A 613 14.97 -19.48 13.20
N GLY A 614 15.91 -20.12 13.94
CA GLY A 614 16.02 -19.99 15.39
C GLY A 614 14.96 -20.80 16.16
N GLY A 615 14.41 -21.83 15.53
CA GLY A 615 13.49 -22.78 16.17
C GLY A 615 14.21 -23.87 16.95
N PRO A 616 13.48 -24.67 17.75
CA PRO A 616 14.04 -25.74 18.59
C PRO A 616 14.42 -27.00 17.79
N GLY A 617 14.01 -27.10 16.53
CA GLY A 617 14.19 -28.26 15.67
C GLY A 617 12.87 -28.84 15.16
N VAL A 618 12.88 -29.37 13.95
CA VAL A 618 11.68 -29.91 13.31
C VAL A 618 11.27 -31.23 13.95
N ALA A 619 10.05 -31.28 14.47
CA ALA A 619 9.41 -32.51 14.93
C ALA A 619 8.34 -32.99 13.95
N LYS A 620 8.21 -34.30 13.75
CA LYS A 620 7.09 -34.88 13.01
C LYS A 620 5.83 -34.73 13.87
N PRO A 621 4.76 -34.01 13.38
CA PRO A 621 3.61 -33.67 14.23
C PRO A 621 2.59 -34.81 14.37
N PHE A 622 2.85 -35.99 13.83
CA PHE A 622 1.94 -37.10 13.83
C PHE A 622 2.66 -38.46 13.95
N SER A 623 1.97 -39.44 14.54
CA SER A 623 2.29 -40.85 14.56
C SER A 623 1.09 -41.67 14.05
N ASP A 624 1.16 -42.99 14.11
CA ASP A 624 0.03 -43.84 13.73
C ASP A 624 -1.19 -43.67 14.65
N GLU A 625 -0.99 -43.15 15.86
CA GLU A 625 -2.04 -43.13 16.92
C GLU A 625 -2.46 -41.72 17.29
N GLU A 626 -1.64 -40.67 17.04
CA GLU A 626 -1.90 -39.32 17.53
C GLU A 626 -1.28 -38.22 16.67
N TRP A 627 -1.86 -37.03 16.84
CA TRP A 627 -1.23 -35.77 16.42
C TRP A 627 -0.65 -35.03 17.65
N SER A 628 0.59 -34.62 17.57
CA SER A 628 1.29 -33.85 18.60
C SER A 628 1.84 -32.55 18.02
N LEU A 629 1.16 -31.46 18.34
CA LEU A 629 1.50 -30.13 17.83
C LEU A 629 2.45 -29.46 18.83
N PRO A 630 3.68 -29.07 18.42
CA PRO A 630 4.55 -28.24 19.26
C PRO A 630 3.91 -26.89 19.60
N ALA A 631 4.41 -26.21 20.61
CA ALA A 631 3.96 -24.87 20.98
C ALA A 631 4.39 -23.85 19.90
N GLU A 632 3.53 -22.89 19.58
CA GLU A 632 3.81 -21.72 18.75
C GLU A 632 4.50 -22.06 17.42
N VAL A 633 3.91 -22.98 16.68
CA VAL A 633 4.47 -23.55 15.44
C VAL A 633 3.50 -23.43 14.26
N SER A 634 4.06 -23.27 13.07
CA SER A 634 3.38 -23.57 11.80
C SER A 634 4.13 -24.66 11.05
N ILE A 635 3.38 -25.61 10.48
CA ILE A 635 3.91 -26.76 9.75
C ILE A 635 3.17 -26.93 8.44
N ALA A 636 3.90 -26.97 7.32
CA ALA A 636 3.35 -27.28 6.01
C ALA A 636 3.67 -28.73 5.63
N LEU A 637 2.64 -29.46 5.17
CA LEU A 637 2.73 -30.86 4.79
C LEU A 637 2.18 -31.04 3.37
N ARG A 638 2.70 -32.06 2.69
CA ARG A 638 2.19 -32.54 1.40
C ARG A 638 1.81 -34.01 1.48
N ALA A 639 0.83 -34.40 0.70
CA ALA A 639 0.47 -35.80 0.52
C ALA A 639 1.51 -36.49 -0.38
N ILE A 640 2.06 -37.63 0.08
CA ILE A 640 2.95 -38.49 -0.71
C ILE A 640 2.43 -39.91 -0.71
N PRO A 641 2.63 -40.71 -1.78
CA PRO A 641 2.20 -42.10 -1.81
C PRO A 641 2.79 -42.90 -0.65
N GLN A 642 1.97 -43.75 0.00
CA GLN A 642 2.45 -44.62 1.06
C GLN A 642 3.47 -45.63 0.52
N THR A 643 4.62 -45.72 1.17
CA THR A 643 5.66 -46.69 0.81
C THR A 643 5.40 -48.09 1.32
N ARG A 644 4.47 -48.26 2.31
CA ARG A 644 4.04 -49.56 2.85
C ARG A 644 2.52 -49.56 3.08
N PRO A 645 1.79 -50.64 2.67
CA PRO A 645 0.37 -50.74 3.00
C PRO A 645 0.19 -50.79 4.53
N ARG A 646 -0.72 -49.96 5.08
CA ARG A 646 -1.11 -50.03 6.49
C ARG A 646 -1.55 -51.44 6.80
N ARG A 647 -0.99 -52.07 7.83
CA ARG A 647 -1.52 -53.36 8.35
C ARG A 647 -2.98 -53.12 8.70
N LYS A 648 -3.90 -53.94 8.10
CA LYS A 648 -5.32 -53.94 8.50
C LYS A 648 -5.38 -54.14 10.03
N PRO A 649 -6.17 -53.35 10.75
CA PRO A 649 -6.34 -53.56 12.17
C PRO A 649 -6.78 -55.03 12.37
N LYS A 650 -6.09 -55.76 13.23
CA LYS A 650 -6.56 -57.08 13.64
C LYS A 650 -7.89 -56.88 14.33
N VAL A 651 -8.98 -57.22 13.65
CA VAL A 651 -10.29 -57.35 14.28
C VAL A 651 -10.10 -58.43 15.35
N LYS A 652 -10.11 -58.04 16.62
CA LYS A 652 -10.20 -58.97 17.73
C LYS A 652 -11.56 -59.64 17.55
N ARG A 653 -11.58 -60.86 17.06
CA ARG A 653 -12.78 -61.68 17.10
C ARG A 653 -13.10 -61.90 18.57
N ASP A 654 -14.30 -61.51 18.96
CA ASP A 654 -14.85 -61.76 20.27
C ASP A 654 -14.89 -63.31 20.50
N PRO A 655 -14.37 -63.85 21.62
CA PRO A 655 -14.34 -65.28 21.84
C PRO A 655 -15.75 -65.89 22.13
N THR A 656 -16.83 -65.13 22.08
CA THR A 656 -18.17 -65.58 22.52
C THR A 656 -19.10 -66.06 21.41
N GLU A 657 -18.64 -66.26 20.16
CA GLU A 657 -19.45 -66.94 19.13
C GLU A 657 -18.99 -68.40 18.90
N GLN A 658 -18.97 -69.19 19.95
CA GLN A 658 -19.05 -70.67 19.88
C GLN A 658 -19.74 -71.16 21.10
N GLN A 659 -21.10 -71.21 21.06
CA GLN A 659 -21.93 -72.19 21.68
C GLN A 659 -23.29 -72.30 20.98
#